data_1a04ece4be32c1a7070f169c1d05307a
#
_entry.id   1a04ece4be32c1a7070f169c1d05307a
#
_cell.length_a   1.000
_cell.length_b   1.000
_cell.length_c   1.000
_cell.angle_alpha   90.00
_cell.angle_beta   90.00
_cell.angle_gamma   90.00
#
_symmetry.space_group_name_H-M   'P 1'
#
loop_
_entity.id
_entity.type
_entity.pdbx_description
1 polymer ?
#
loop_
_entity_poly.entity_id
_entity_poly.type
_entity_poly.pdbx_seq_one_letter_code
_entity_poly.pdbx_strand_id
1 'polypeptide(L)'
;FCVAAIPDMFAQQIKVTGKVTDSTNEGMPGVNVQVKGTATGTITDFDGNYSIDVPDSKSTLVFSFIGYVTQQVPVGGKKVLNVQLKDDTQTLDEVVVVAYGTARKSDLTGATASLRPDANDASKTASFNNLLQGKVAGLNVTSSMAAPGAASSVTIRGANSLRGDNQPLYVIDNVPQSSTGEFAESAMGGGDFQIAQDPLSALNPADIEDITVLKDASATAIYGSRGANGVIIITTKKGKAGKAKVNVTANFTIADARNLHNMLNLEQYAAYANMKANAGEEKYYPQANGEMHYVYGENLDKYKKDPTNPEYYRVLSYKNWQKEAYSSAFSQVYSASVSGGSDAMTYYVSGGFKDIKGIVSNTGIKQGDLRANLTANLSKSVTMALALNGSIKQNDMMTGGNTTGGIAGSLARTVLDTAPYEIPADDPTLQTDMDAKTTVYSWRDDYDDITDDKSFGGSLDLKWNICKYLSYNLRAGGNVNINERARWYGMQLTIGANDQGVLAMANLNKTNYNIENLLNLNIDLAKGIHLGATAGVTYDGHTFLNKNVKGTRFSNFDLRTKGLHLASVKTHEQPTQKDYQLLSYLGRINLSAYDKYLLTASVRADGSSKFKKGNRWSYFPSFSLAWRMEQEEFMKNINWLNQMKIRLGFGVTGNQGINPYATFSDYSQIIDYAKAPGDQILGMAVSNLQNDGLKWERTSSWNVGFDFAFFNSRLSGSVDVYQKKTNDLLISRSLPASSGFASVMLNQGSLKNKGVEISLNGDILRNLNGWSWSLGGNIGFNKSKIGDLGFAPTDFGTLKNVRGYQGTSIGDHFGIANLFIAGEAPGLFFGYKTQGIIQPEDIVDGKVAYTAADGSTKYYSSSVANDLGAGNIKAVDMNEDGVVDEKDKTILGNPNPDFTYGFQTRIAWKDLSVSASFNGVHGNQILNTNIRYYTPSRQAGNLTQEAFRNIWTEENHSNLYPSATANVKNVVYDRYIEDGSYLRCS
;
A
#
# COMPACT_ATOMS: atom_id res chain seq x y z
N PHE A 1 -89.08 -2.43 -1.61
CA PHE A 1 -87.68 -2.43 -1.31
C PHE A 1 -87.10 -1.05 -1.51
N CYS A 2 -86.85 -0.34 -0.40
CA CYS A 2 -86.21 1.00 -0.36
C CYS A 2 -84.71 0.87 -0.57
N VAL A 3 -84.18 1.45 -1.64
CA VAL A 3 -82.75 1.75 -1.79
C VAL A 3 -82.51 3.15 -1.23
N ALA A 4 -81.86 3.23 -0.09
CA ALA A 4 -81.40 4.48 0.47
C ALA A 4 -80.12 4.91 -0.31
N ALA A 5 -80.23 6.03 -1.02
CA ALA A 5 -79.10 6.74 -1.61
C ALA A 5 -78.30 7.42 -0.50
N ILE A 6 -76.99 7.02 -0.35
CA ILE A 6 -76.03 7.73 0.46
C ILE A 6 -75.50 8.88 -0.41
N PRO A 7 -75.56 10.15 -0.02
CA PRO A 7 -74.92 11.20 -0.79
C PRO A 7 -73.41 11.12 -0.60
N ASP A 8 -72.68 10.94 -1.69
CA ASP A 8 -71.24 11.18 -1.76
C ASP A 8 -70.96 12.61 -1.40
N MET A 9 -70.47 12.83 -0.17
CA MET A 9 -69.87 14.08 0.23
C MET A 9 -68.53 14.26 -0.46
N PHE A 10 -68.51 14.92 -1.61
CA PHE A 10 -67.28 15.43 -2.19
C PHE A 10 -66.64 16.43 -1.21
N ALA A 11 -65.60 16.03 -0.51
CA ALA A 11 -64.75 16.94 0.25
C ALA A 11 -64.16 17.95 -0.75
N GLN A 12 -64.48 19.22 -0.59
CA GLN A 12 -63.97 20.28 -1.45
C GLN A 12 -62.45 20.41 -1.21
N GLN A 13 -61.66 19.87 -2.15
CA GLN A 13 -60.17 19.97 -2.10
C GLN A 13 -59.77 21.45 -2.07
N ILE A 14 -58.89 21.80 -1.18
CA ILE A 14 -58.36 23.15 -1.04
C ILE A 14 -57.05 23.22 -1.79
N LYS A 15 -56.96 24.08 -2.79
CA LYS A 15 -55.72 24.36 -3.49
C LYS A 15 -54.85 25.31 -2.66
N VAL A 16 -53.62 24.82 -2.29
CA VAL A 16 -52.61 25.58 -1.54
C VAL A 16 -51.45 25.86 -2.47
N THR A 17 -51.08 27.13 -2.55
CA THR A 17 -49.89 27.60 -3.29
C THR A 17 -48.90 28.24 -2.36
N GLY A 18 -47.67 28.41 -2.76
CA GLY A 18 -46.67 29.13 -1.98
C GLY A 18 -45.31 29.06 -2.59
N LYS A 19 -44.36 29.70 -1.94
CA LYS A 19 -42.97 29.70 -2.31
C LYS A 19 -42.12 29.08 -1.19
N VAL A 20 -41.22 28.19 -1.56
CA VAL A 20 -40.24 27.66 -0.65
C VAL A 20 -38.89 28.35 -0.91
N THR A 21 -38.29 28.87 0.14
CA THR A 21 -37.04 29.63 0.10
C THR A 21 -36.02 28.97 1.04
N ASP A 22 -34.75 29.22 0.78
CA ASP A 22 -33.65 28.91 1.69
C ASP A 22 -33.47 29.98 2.78
N SER A 23 -32.43 29.85 3.62
CA SER A 23 -32.06 30.79 4.67
C SER A 23 -31.67 32.19 4.13
N THR A 24 -31.37 32.33 2.83
CA THR A 24 -31.04 33.59 2.14
C THR A 24 -32.24 34.25 1.43
N ASN A 25 -33.43 33.64 1.54
CA ASN A 25 -34.68 34.01 0.85
C ASN A 25 -34.63 33.75 -0.70
N GLU A 26 -33.71 32.96 -1.19
CA GLU A 26 -33.73 32.50 -2.58
C GLU A 26 -34.74 31.36 -2.76
N GLY A 27 -35.43 31.33 -3.92
CA GLY A 27 -36.39 30.27 -4.23
C GLY A 27 -35.70 28.94 -4.44
N MET A 28 -36.22 27.88 -3.82
CA MET A 28 -35.63 26.56 -3.84
C MET A 28 -36.32 25.64 -4.87
N PRO A 29 -35.70 25.31 -6.01
CA PRO A 29 -36.28 24.38 -6.98
C PRO A 29 -36.17 22.92 -6.49
N GLY A 30 -37.15 22.08 -6.85
CA GLY A 30 -37.09 20.64 -6.60
C GLY A 30 -37.37 20.21 -5.17
N VAL A 31 -37.85 21.11 -4.28
CA VAL A 31 -38.30 20.74 -2.93
C VAL A 31 -39.53 19.85 -3.02
N ASN A 32 -39.51 18.71 -2.38
CA ASN A 32 -40.67 17.82 -2.28
C ASN A 32 -41.67 18.37 -1.25
N VAL A 33 -42.90 18.60 -1.69
CA VAL A 33 -44.02 19.07 -0.87
C VAL A 33 -45.11 18.01 -0.85
N GLN A 34 -45.33 17.36 0.29
CA GLN A 34 -46.27 16.24 0.43
C GLN A 34 -47.31 16.47 1.51
N VAL A 35 -48.54 16.05 1.29
CA VAL A 35 -49.57 16.01 2.33
C VAL A 35 -49.29 14.87 3.28
N LYS A 36 -49.07 15.15 4.56
CA LYS A 36 -48.71 14.17 5.59
C LYS A 36 -49.73 13.04 5.66
N GLY A 37 -49.18 11.79 5.55
CA GLY A 37 -50.00 10.57 5.64
C GLY A 37 -50.70 10.19 4.36
N THR A 38 -50.47 10.88 3.23
CA THR A 38 -51.08 10.58 1.93
C THR A 38 -49.98 10.41 0.85
N ALA A 39 -50.38 9.88 -0.32
CA ALA A 39 -49.49 9.84 -1.49
C ALA A 39 -49.52 11.14 -2.32
N THR A 40 -50.29 12.14 -1.93
CA THR A 40 -50.42 13.40 -2.65
C THR A 40 -49.20 14.28 -2.39
N GLY A 41 -48.46 14.61 -3.43
CA GLY A 41 -47.26 15.44 -3.37
C GLY A 41 -47.00 16.19 -4.67
N THR A 42 -46.20 17.25 -4.58
CA THR A 42 -45.70 18.06 -5.70
C THR A 42 -44.23 18.43 -5.44
N ILE A 43 -43.59 18.98 -6.43
CA ILE A 43 -42.25 19.55 -6.31
C ILE A 43 -42.28 21.05 -6.67
N THR A 44 -41.39 21.84 -6.07
CA THR A 44 -41.25 23.26 -6.41
C THR A 44 -40.62 23.47 -7.78
N ASP A 45 -41.06 24.52 -8.49
CA ASP A 45 -40.50 24.97 -9.77
C ASP A 45 -39.12 25.66 -9.61
N PHE A 46 -38.56 26.20 -10.70
CA PHE A 46 -37.25 26.86 -10.68
C PHE A 46 -37.18 28.09 -9.79
N ASP A 47 -38.30 28.76 -9.52
CA ASP A 47 -38.41 29.93 -8.67
C ASP A 47 -38.79 29.56 -7.23
N GLY A 48 -38.94 28.25 -6.92
CA GLY A 48 -39.32 27.74 -5.62
C GLY A 48 -40.83 27.74 -5.38
N ASN A 49 -41.69 28.01 -6.36
CA ASN A 49 -43.14 28.01 -6.17
C ASN A 49 -43.71 26.59 -6.28
N TYR A 50 -44.76 26.34 -5.52
CA TYR A 50 -45.51 25.08 -5.56
C TYR A 50 -46.99 25.28 -5.57
N SER A 51 -47.72 24.27 -6.01
CA SER A 51 -49.18 24.20 -5.98
C SER A 51 -49.60 22.77 -5.65
N ILE A 52 -50.39 22.57 -4.61
CA ILE A 52 -50.81 21.24 -4.13
C ILE A 52 -52.27 21.30 -3.66
N ASP A 53 -53.02 20.24 -4.00
CA ASP A 53 -54.40 20.11 -3.52
C ASP A 53 -54.42 19.30 -2.22
N VAL A 54 -55.05 19.87 -1.15
CA VAL A 54 -55.13 19.22 0.15
C VAL A 54 -56.59 18.85 0.48
N PRO A 55 -56.83 17.74 1.20
CA PRO A 55 -58.16 17.25 1.49
C PRO A 55 -58.97 18.19 2.34
N ASP A 56 -58.37 18.89 3.31
CA ASP A 56 -59.05 19.80 4.23
C ASP A 56 -58.10 20.85 4.82
N SER A 57 -58.66 21.79 5.59
CA SER A 57 -57.92 22.85 6.28
C SER A 57 -57.05 22.38 7.46
N LYS A 58 -57.24 21.15 7.95
CA LYS A 58 -56.45 20.55 9.04
C LYS A 58 -55.23 19.77 8.50
N SER A 59 -55.09 19.62 7.19
CA SER A 59 -53.98 18.95 6.53
C SER A 59 -52.69 19.63 6.89
N THR A 60 -51.60 18.83 6.99
CA THR A 60 -50.22 19.29 7.24
C THR A 60 -49.37 19.00 6.01
N LEU A 61 -48.67 19.99 5.50
CA LEU A 61 -47.70 19.83 4.41
C LEU A 61 -46.32 19.53 4.99
N VAL A 62 -45.65 18.57 4.38
CA VAL A 62 -44.26 18.16 4.69
C VAL A 62 -43.38 18.67 3.58
N PHE A 63 -42.44 19.54 3.91
CA PHE A 63 -41.44 20.08 2.98
C PHE A 63 -40.11 19.39 3.24
N SER A 64 -39.53 18.74 2.24
CA SER A 64 -38.27 18.04 2.35
C SER A 64 -37.38 18.30 1.14
N PHE A 65 -36.09 18.56 1.40
CA PHE A 65 -35.07 18.72 0.38
C PHE A 65 -33.73 18.26 0.92
N ILE A 66 -32.87 17.75 0.06
CA ILE A 66 -31.53 17.23 0.44
C ILE A 66 -30.70 18.39 0.98
N GLY A 67 -30.16 18.25 2.19
CA GLY A 67 -29.36 19.29 2.86
C GLY A 67 -30.16 20.28 3.67
N TYR A 68 -31.49 20.07 3.83
CA TYR A 68 -32.35 20.94 4.63
C TYR A 68 -33.20 20.17 5.64
N VAL A 69 -33.49 20.79 6.77
CA VAL A 69 -34.35 20.20 7.81
C VAL A 69 -35.79 20.06 7.30
N THR A 70 -36.31 18.83 7.29
CA THR A 70 -37.71 18.58 6.92
C THR A 70 -38.64 19.34 7.84
N GLN A 71 -39.50 20.19 7.27
CA GLN A 71 -40.47 20.97 8.01
C GLN A 71 -41.90 20.46 7.79
N GLN A 72 -42.68 20.43 8.85
CA GLN A 72 -44.11 20.12 8.83
C GLN A 72 -44.89 21.35 9.18
N VAL A 73 -45.70 21.83 8.24
CA VAL A 73 -46.46 23.09 8.42
C VAL A 73 -47.95 22.82 8.24
N PRO A 74 -48.79 23.08 9.24
CA PRO A 74 -50.24 22.93 9.11
C PRO A 74 -50.80 23.99 8.14
N VAL A 75 -51.72 23.60 7.29
CA VAL A 75 -52.35 24.46 6.28
C VAL A 75 -53.19 25.54 6.95
N GLY A 76 -53.96 25.22 8.00
CA GLY A 76 -54.70 26.17 8.81
C GLY A 76 -55.69 27.02 8.03
N GLY A 77 -56.18 26.52 6.88
CA GLY A 77 -57.13 27.27 6.03
C GLY A 77 -56.48 28.33 5.12
N LYS A 78 -55.15 28.44 5.11
CA LYS A 78 -54.39 29.38 4.24
C LYS A 78 -54.35 28.86 2.81
N LYS A 79 -54.65 29.72 1.84
CA LYS A 79 -54.52 29.39 0.41
C LYS A 79 -53.10 29.65 -0.13
N VAL A 80 -52.35 30.51 0.58
CA VAL A 80 -50.93 30.78 0.27
C VAL A 80 -50.08 30.46 1.48
N LEU A 81 -49.07 29.59 1.34
CA LEU A 81 -48.23 29.14 2.44
C LEU A 81 -46.76 29.18 2.00
N ASN A 82 -46.06 30.26 2.36
CA ASN A 82 -44.62 30.37 2.09
C ASN A 82 -43.83 29.72 3.24
N VAL A 83 -42.79 28.98 2.89
CA VAL A 83 -41.97 28.22 3.83
C VAL A 83 -40.51 28.50 3.57
N GLN A 84 -39.76 28.87 4.60
CA GLN A 84 -38.32 28.97 4.57
C GLN A 84 -37.72 27.70 5.18
N LEU A 85 -37.00 26.92 4.39
CA LEU A 85 -36.29 25.77 4.88
C LEU A 85 -34.98 26.20 5.56
N LYS A 86 -34.71 25.56 6.69
CA LYS A 86 -33.43 25.75 7.40
C LYS A 86 -32.43 24.73 6.91
N ASP A 87 -31.19 25.15 6.70
CA ASP A 87 -30.11 24.26 6.38
C ASP A 87 -30.04 23.14 7.42
N ASP A 88 -29.94 21.92 6.95
CA ASP A 88 -29.68 20.76 7.82
C ASP A 88 -28.20 20.80 8.23
N THR A 89 -27.97 21.41 9.39
CA THR A 89 -26.62 21.50 9.97
C THR A 89 -26.15 20.17 10.60
N GLN A 90 -26.90 19.08 10.40
CA GLN A 90 -26.61 17.77 11.00
C GLN A 90 -25.50 17.01 10.26
N THR A 91 -24.33 17.61 10.05
CA THR A 91 -23.08 16.86 9.82
C THR A 91 -22.65 16.06 11.07
N LEU A 92 -23.34 16.23 12.20
CA LEU A 92 -23.05 15.55 13.47
C LEU A 92 -23.73 14.17 13.61
N ASP A 93 -24.72 13.86 12.79
CA ASP A 93 -25.43 12.57 12.79
C ASP A 93 -24.89 11.58 11.74
N GLU A 94 -23.70 11.83 11.21
CA GLU A 94 -23.05 10.88 10.32
C GLU A 94 -22.84 9.54 11.04
N VAL A 95 -23.53 8.51 10.54
CA VAL A 95 -23.39 7.15 11.04
C VAL A 95 -22.19 6.51 10.34
N VAL A 96 -21.22 6.08 11.11
CA VAL A 96 -20.04 5.37 10.63
C VAL A 96 -20.10 3.91 11.03
N VAL A 97 -19.60 3.06 10.17
CA VAL A 97 -19.44 1.63 10.46
C VAL A 97 -18.25 1.46 11.38
N VAL A 98 -18.48 0.87 12.53
CA VAL A 98 -17.44 0.48 13.49
C VAL A 98 -17.48 -1.03 13.68
N ALA A 99 -16.45 -1.57 14.30
CA ALA A 99 -16.39 -3.00 14.60
C ALA A 99 -17.67 -3.51 15.25
N TYR A 100 -18.28 -4.49 14.63
CA TYR A 100 -19.51 -5.16 15.08
C TYR A 100 -20.77 -4.30 15.21
N GLY A 101 -20.81 -3.12 14.56
CA GLY A 101 -22.00 -2.27 14.58
C GLY A 101 -21.81 -0.97 13.81
N THR A 102 -22.79 -0.09 13.99
CA THR A 102 -22.75 1.29 13.52
C THR A 102 -22.90 2.22 14.72
N ALA A 103 -22.20 3.35 14.70
CA ALA A 103 -22.30 4.37 15.72
C ALA A 103 -22.38 5.77 15.07
N ARG A 104 -22.97 6.72 15.76
CA ARG A 104 -22.86 8.12 15.33
C ARG A 104 -21.42 8.56 15.47
N LYS A 105 -20.91 9.34 14.54
CA LYS A 105 -19.56 9.90 14.60
C LYS A 105 -19.33 10.72 15.89
N SER A 106 -20.39 11.41 16.35
CA SER A 106 -20.38 12.13 17.62
C SER A 106 -20.12 11.24 18.83
N ASP A 107 -20.56 9.97 18.78
CA ASP A 107 -20.53 9.06 19.92
C ASP A 107 -19.24 8.19 19.94
N LEU A 108 -18.39 8.33 18.94
CA LEU A 108 -17.12 7.61 18.90
C LEU A 108 -16.15 8.13 19.96
N THR A 109 -15.60 7.20 20.73
CA THR A 109 -14.62 7.47 21.79
C THR A 109 -13.18 7.23 21.35
N GLY A 110 -12.96 6.44 20.27
CA GLY A 110 -11.65 6.15 19.70
C GLY A 110 -11.23 7.06 18.55
N ALA A 111 -9.92 7.04 18.19
CA ALA A 111 -9.40 7.76 17.05
C ALA A 111 -9.75 7.04 15.74
N THR A 112 -10.66 7.62 14.99
CA THR A 112 -11.15 7.08 13.71
C THR A 112 -11.11 8.16 12.63
N ALA A 113 -10.93 7.76 11.38
CA ALA A 113 -11.11 8.62 10.22
C ALA A 113 -12.05 7.92 9.24
N SER A 114 -13.05 8.63 8.75
CA SER A 114 -13.98 8.16 7.73
C SER A 114 -13.74 8.93 6.44
N LEU A 115 -13.70 8.20 5.32
CA LEU A 115 -13.54 8.73 3.98
C LEU A 115 -14.64 8.14 3.10
N ARG A 116 -15.42 9.01 2.47
CA ARG A 116 -16.36 8.63 1.40
C ARG A 116 -15.74 9.02 0.07
N PRO A 117 -15.30 8.05 -0.73
CA PRO A 117 -14.80 8.36 -2.06
C PRO A 117 -15.92 8.97 -2.90
N ASP A 118 -15.67 10.10 -3.55
CA ASP A 118 -16.61 10.57 -4.56
C ASP A 118 -16.46 9.71 -5.84
N ALA A 119 -17.46 9.77 -6.72
CA ALA A 119 -17.46 8.96 -7.93
C ALA A 119 -16.27 9.26 -8.84
N ASN A 120 -15.77 10.51 -8.83
CA ASN A 120 -14.63 10.92 -9.63
C ASN A 120 -13.31 10.38 -9.05
N ASP A 121 -13.14 10.39 -7.74
CA ASP A 121 -11.95 9.84 -7.10
C ASP A 121 -11.86 8.32 -7.26
N ALA A 122 -12.99 7.63 -7.08
CA ALA A 122 -13.07 6.19 -7.26
C ALA A 122 -12.77 5.74 -8.69
N SER A 123 -13.07 6.58 -9.67
CA SER A 123 -12.88 6.27 -11.08
C SER A 123 -11.46 6.49 -11.59
N LYS A 124 -10.69 7.38 -10.96
CA LYS A 124 -9.33 7.74 -11.39
C LYS A 124 -8.25 6.74 -10.98
N THR A 125 -8.51 5.86 -10.04
CA THR A 125 -7.49 4.99 -9.47
C THR A 125 -7.75 3.53 -9.74
N ALA A 126 -6.71 2.85 -10.17
CA ALA A 126 -6.72 1.41 -10.42
C ALA A 126 -6.59 0.59 -9.12
N SER A 127 -6.03 1.18 -8.06
CA SER A 127 -5.80 0.52 -6.78
C SER A 127 -6.55 1.22 -5.66
N PHE A 128 -7.19 0.42 -4.80
CA PHE A 128 -7.84 0.89 -3.57
C PHE A 128 -6.89 1.71 -2.68
N ASN A 129 -5.64 1.28 -2.56
CA ASN A 129 -4.67 1.93 -1.68
C ASN A 129 -4.38 3.38 -2.10
N ASN A 130 -4.43 3.67 -3.39
CA ASN A 130 -4.23 5.03 -3.89
C ASN A 130 -5.37 5.98 -3.49
N LEU A 131 -6.59 5.47 -3.21
CA LEU A 131 -7.70 6.29 -2.68
C LEU A 131 -7.40 6.86 -1.29
N LEU A 132 -6.56 6.17 -0.52
CA LEU A 132 -6.22 6.54 0.85
C LEU A 132 -5.05 7.51 0.94
N GLN A 133 -4.24 7.59 -0.11
CA GLN A 133 -2.99 8.33 -0.10
C GLN A 133 -3.20 9.82 0.15
N GLY A 134 -2.60 10.37 1.22
CA GLY A 134 -2.71 11.77 1.60
C GLY A 134 -4.07 12.23 2.14
N LYS A 135 -5.06 11.31 2.29
CA LYS A 135 -6.41 11.67 2.77
C LYS A 135 -6.64 11.44 4.26
N VAL A 136 -5.80 10.64 4.91
CA VAL A 136 -5.94 10.29 6.33
C VAL A 136 -4.65 10.58 7.08
N ALA A 137 -4.72 11.41 8.12
CA ALA A 137 -3.58 11.71 8.98
C ALA A 137 -3.05 10.44 9.66
N GLY A 138 -1.72 10.27 9.70
CA GLY A 138 -1.06 9.12 10.32
C GLY A 138 -1.12 7.83 9.50
N LEU A 139 -1.70 7.86 8.29
CA LEU A 139 -1.67 6.76 7.34
C LEU A 139 -0.65 7.07 6.25
N ASN A 140 0.32 6.20 6.07
CA ASN A 140 1.32 6.28 5.02
C ASN A 140 1.10 5.15 4.02
N VAL A 141 0.98 5.52 2.74
CA VAL A 141 0.85 4.59 1.62
C VAL A 141 2.05 4.77 0.71
N THR A 142 2.88 3.74 0.61
CA THR A 142 4.05 3.73 -0.27
C THR A 142 3.92 2.61 -1.29
N SER A 143 4.14 2.94 -2.55
CA SER A 143 4.23 1.96 -3.63
C SER A 143 5.70 1.74 -3.96
N SER A 144 6.20 0.54 -3.75
CA SER A 144 7.58 0.17 -4.12
C SER A 144 7.75 0.10 -5.63
N MET A 145 6.68 -0.26 -6.33
CA MET A 145 6.61 -0.31 -7.79
C MET A 145 5.24 0.23 -8.21
N ALA A 146 5.22 1.10 -9.21
CA ALA A 146 3.98 1.64 -9.77
C ALA A 146 3.40 0.75 -10.88
N ALA A 147 3.85 -0.50 -11.01
CA ALA A 147 3.32 -1.45 -11.98
C ALA A 147 1.83 -1.72 -11.71
N PRO A 148 0.99 -1.84 -12.74
CA PRO A 148 -0.40 -2.25 -12.55
C PRO A 148 -0.48 -3.54 -11.72
N GLY A 149 -1.32 -3.57 -10.67
CA GLY A 149 -1.51 -4.73 -9.80
C GLY A 149 -0.44 -5.01 -8.76
N ALA A 150 0.63 -4.22 -8.71
CA ALA A 150 1.62 -4.34 -7.65
C ALA A 150 1.05 -3.91 -6.29
N ALA A 151 1.46 -4.59 -5.24
CA ALA A 151 1.06 -4.26 -3.88
C ALA A 151 1.67 -2.93 -3.42
N SER A 152 0.90 -2.18 -2.63
CA SER A 152 1.38 -1.02 -1.90
C SER A 152 1.58 -1.38 -0.43
N SER A 153 2.58 -0.77 0.20
CA SER A 153 2.76 -0.84 1.65
C SER A 153 1.93 0.24 2.32
N VAL A 154 1.07 -0.17 3.25
CA VAL A 154 0.23 0.73 4.04
C VAL A 154 0.59 0.59 5.50
N THR A 155 0.91 1.69 6.16
CA THR A 155 1.21 1.73 7.59
C THR A 155 0.39 2.79 8.31
N ILE A 156 -0.08 2.47 9.52
CA ILE A 156 -0.84 3.38 10.36
C ILE A 156 -0.03 3.66 11.64
N ARG A 157 0.37 4.93 11.82
CA ARG A 157 1.14 5.37 13.00
C ARG A 157 2.50 4.64 13.14
N GLY A 158 3.18 4.43 12.00
CA GLY A 158 4.48 3.77 11.93
C GLY A 158 4.44 2.24 12.03
N ALA A 159 5.62 1.62 12.00
CA ALA A 159 5.78 0.17 12.13
C ALA A 159 5.54 -0.29 13.58
N ASN A 160 4.92 -1.46 13.75
CA ASN A 160 4.72 -2.09 15.06
C ASN A 160 5.61 -3.31 15.28
N SER A 161 6.13 -3.90 14.21
CA SER A 161 7.03 -5.04 14.23
C SER A 161 8.27 -4.77 13.37
N LEU A 162 9.40 -5.37 13.72
CA LEU A 162 10.64 -5.31 12.94
C LEU A 162 10.71 -6.35 11.81
N ARG A 163 9.68 -7.17 11.66
CA ARG A 163 9.62 -8.26 10.68
C ARG A 163 9.11 -7.85 9.29
N GLY A 164 8.61 -6.62 9.14
CA GLY A 164 8.09 -6.13 7.86
C GLY A 164 6.60 -6.36 7.64
N ASP A 165 5.88 -7.15 8.45
CA ASP A 165 4.44 -7.35 8.36
C ASP A 165 3.66 -6.25 9.11
N ASN A 166 3.77 -5.03 8.65
CA ASN A 166 3.16 -3.86 9.28
C ASN A 166 1.86 -3.40 8.60
N GLN A 167 1.32 -4.19 7.69
CA GLN A 167 0.07 -3.91 6.97
C GLN A 167 -1.13 -3.91 7.92
N PRO A 168 -2.09 -2.97 7.78
CA PRO A 168 -3.33 -2.98 8.54
C PRO A 168 -4.21 -4.16 8.15
N LEU A 169 -5.13 -4.53 9.05
CA LEU A 169 -6.20 -5.46 8.73
C LEU A 169 -7.23 -4.77 7.82
N TYR A 170 -7.56 -5.38 6.70
CA TYR A 170 -8.68 -4.97 5.86
C TYR A 170 -9.92 -5.78 6.20
N VAL A 171 -11.06 -5.10 6.35
CA VAL A 171 -12.36 -5.74 6.61
C VAL A 171 -13.35 -5.25 5.57
N ILE A 172 -13.80 -6.12 4.67
CA ILE A 172 -14.75 -5.77 3.61
C ILE A 172 -16.11 -6.38 3.95
N ASP A 173 -17.12 -5.56 4.10
CA ASP A 173 -18.49 -5.98 4.45
C ASP A 173 -18.51 -7.00 5.61
N ASN A 174 -17.79 -6.70 6.68
CA ASN A 174 -17.58 -7.53 7.89
C ASN A 174 -16.70 -8.78 7.71
N VAL A 175 -16.14 -9.05 6.53
CA VAL A 175 -15.23 -10.18 6.29
C VAL A 175 -13.79 -9.71 6.39
N PRO A 176 -13.01 -10.19 7.37
CA PRO A 176 -11.59 -9.90 7.46
C PRO A 176 -10.83 -10.51 6.28
N GLN A 177 -9.98 -9.70 5.65
CA GLN A 177 -9.12 -10.14 4.54
C GLN A 177 -7.70 -10.42 5.05
N SER A 178 -6.99 -11.32 4.39
CA SER A 178 -5.54 -11.48 4.64
C SER A 178 -4.82 -10.22 4.18
N SER A 179 -4.12 -9.57 5.09
CA SER A 179 -3.33 -8.36 4.81
C SER A 179 -1.91 -8.68 4.34
N THR A 180 -1.47 -9.91 4.53
CA THR A 180 -0.15 -10.35 4.08
C THR A 180 -0.17 -10.54 2.58
N GLY A 181 0.88 -10.07 1.90
CA GLY A 181 1.06 -10.22 0.45
C GLY A 181 1.29 -11.69 0.05
N GLU A 182 0.37 -12.56 0.44
CA GLU A 182 0.35 -13.96 0.03
C GLU A 182 -0.08 -14.05 -1.42
N PHE A 183 0.84 -14.31 -2.29
CA PHE A 183 0.65 -14.48 -3.74
C PHE A 183 1.28 -15.80 -4.21
N ALA A 184 0.98 -16.20 -5.43
CA ALA A 184 1.59 -17.37 -6.03
C ALA A 184 3.08 -17.10 -6.26
N GLU A 185 3.93 -17.70 -5.44
CA GLU A 185 5.40 -17.62 -5.56
C GLU A 185 5.86 -18.78 -6.43
N SER A 186 6.39 -18.47 -7.62
CA SER A 186 6.99 -19.48 -8.48
C SER A 186 8.46 -19.71 -8.10
N ALA A 187 8.88 -20.95 -8.04
CA ALA A 187 10.23 -21.30 -7.64
C ALA A 187 11.20 -21.22 -8.83
N MET A 188 12.04 -20.21 -8.82
CA MET A 188 13.14 -20.06 -9.78
C MET A 188 14.47 -20.53 -9.21
N GLY A 189 14.57 -20.69 -7.90
CA GLY A 189 15.83 -20.89 -7.16
C GLY A 189 16.64 -19.60 -7.03
N GLY A 190 17.55 -19.57 -6.06
CA GLY A 190 18.58 -18.55 -6.00
C GLY A 190 18.14 -17.11 -5.62
N GLY A 191 17.08 -16.92 -4.84
CA GLY A 191 16.70 -15.58 -4.33
C GLY A 191 16.01 -14.67 -5.35
N ASP A 192 15.31 -15.26 -6.26
CA ASP A 192 14.52 -14.59 -7.29
C ASP A 192 13.48 -13.59 -6.69
N PHE A 193 13.57 -12.34 -7.09
CA PHE A 193 12.65 -11.31 -6.65
C PHE A 193 11.35 -11.36 -7.47
N GLN A 194 10.24 -11.48 -6.77
CA GLN A 194 8.90 -11.48 -7.37
C GLN A 194 8.09 -10.30 -6.86
N ILE A 195 7.40 -9.61 -7.77
CA ILE A 195 6.53 -8.49 -7.41
C ILE A 195 5.32 -9.01 -6.65
N ALA A 196 5.13 -8.53 -5.41
CA ALA A 196 3.94 -8.82 -4.63
C ALA A 196 2.71 -8.17 -5.28
N GLN A 197 1.60 -8.91 -5.32
CA GLN A 197 0.35 -8.45 -5.92
C GLN A 197 -0.58 -7.84 -4.85
N ASP A 198 -1.36 -6.82 -5.25
CA ASP A 198 -2.33 -6.16 -4.38
C ASP A 198 -3.48 -7.12 -4.01
N PRO A 199 -3.64 -7.50 -2.72
CA PRO A 199 -4.71 -8.39 -2.29
C PRO A 199 -6.11 -7.79 -2.46
N LEU A 200 -6.22 -6.46 -2.55
CA LEU A 200 -7.48 -5.73 -2.74
C LEU A 200 -7.79 -5.42 -4.21
N SER A 201 -6.98 -5.90 -5.14
CA SER A 201 -7.15 -5.63 -6.57
C SER A 201 -8.49 -6.14 -7.13
N ALA A 202 -9.12 -7.12 -6.47
CA ALA A 202 -10.45 -7.63 -6.80
C ALA A 202 -11.60 -6.67 -6.43
N LEU A 203 -11.35 -5.69 -5.55
CA LEU A 203 -12.35 -4.71 -5.14
C LEU A 203 -12.44 -3.58 -6.17
N ASN A 204 -13.63 -3.36 -6.71
CA ASN A 204 -13.88 -2.21 -7.57
C ASN A 204 -14.06 -0.94 -6.71
N PRO A 205 -13.22 0.08 -6.85
CA PRO A 205 -13.35 1.33 -6.09
C PRO A 205 -14.72 2.02 -6.26
N ALA A 206 -15.38 1.83 -7.41
CA ALA A 206 -16.70 2.40 -7.68
C ALA A 206 -17.82 1.79 -6.81
N ASP A 207 -17.61 0.61 -6.23
CA ASP A 207 -18.57 -0.06 -5.34
C ASP A 207 -18.44 0.37 -3.88
N ILE A 208 -17.45 1.17 -3.54
CA ILE A 208 -17.20 1.58 -2.15
C ILE A 208 -18.17 2.71 -1.75
N GLU A 209 -18.84 2.56 -0.61
CA GLU A 209 -19.66 3.60 0.02
C GLU A 209 -18.87 4.39 1.05
N ASP A 210 -18.16 3.69 1.95
CA ASP A 210 -17.40 4.30 3.04
C ASP A 210 -16.13 3.51 3.37
N ILE A 211 -15.10 4.23 3.77
CA ILE A 211 -13.85 3.67 4.28
C ILE A 211 -13.61 4.25 5.68
N THR A 212 -13.63 3.41 6.70
CA THR A 212 -13.33 3.81 8.07
C THR A 212 -11.97 3.26 8.48
N VAL A 213 -11.06 4.15 8.89
CA VAL A 213 -9.71 3.79 9.40
C VAL A 213 -9.71 3.90 10.91
N LEU A 214 -9.50 2.77 11.59
CA LEU A 214 -9.34 2.68 13.04
C LEU A 214 -7.85 2.75 13.38
N LYS A 215 -7.44 3.77 14.13
CA LYS A 215 -6.01 4.10 14.30
C LYS A 215 -5.46 3.80 15.69
N ASP A 216 -6.30 3.77 16.71
CA ASP A 216 -5.88 3.52 18.09
C ASP A 216 -6.33 2.15 18.61
N ALA A 217 -5.68 1.69 19.69
CA ALA A 217 -5.98 0.39 20.25
C ALA A 217 -7.38 0.33 20.91
N SER A 218 -7.98 1.46 21.33
CA SER A 218 -9.34 1.46 21.88
C SER A 218 -10.39 1.14 20.81
N ALA A 219 -10.15 1.60 19.56
CA ALA A 219 -10.99 1.28 18.41
C ALA A 219 -10.67 -0.10 17.81
N THR A 220 -9.40 -0.54 17.84
CA THR A 220 -8.95 -1.77 17.15
C THR A 220 -8.91 -3.00 18.05
N ALA A 221 -8.90 -2.87 19.41
CA ALA A 221 -8.81 -4.00 20.33
C ALA A 221 -9.94 -5.03 20.16
N ILE A 222 -11.10 -4.60 19.66
CA ILE A 222 -12.21 -5.50 19.35
C ILE A 222 -11.86 -6.49 18.21
N TYR A 223 -10.87 -6.17 17.35
CA TYR A 223 -10.27 -7.08 16.36
C TYR A 223 -9.08 -7.87 16.93
N GLY A 224 -8.75 -7.64 18.22
CA GLY A 224 -7.78 -8.42 19.00
C GLY A 224 -6.40 -8.46 18.36
N SER A 225 -5.96 -9.66 18.12
CA SER A 225 -4.64 -10.00 17.59
C SER A 225 -4.37 -9.52 16.17
N ARG A 226 -5.40 -9.12 15.44
CA ARG A 226 -5.28 -8.59 14.06
C ARG A 226 -5.31 -7.07 14.01
N GLY A 227 -5.58 -6.41 15.14
CA GLY A 227 -5.75 -4.96 15.23
C GLY A 227 -4.49 -4.15 15.52
N ALA A 228 -3.32 -4.77 15.76
CA ALA A 228 -2.09 -4.07 16.18
C ALA A 228 -1.60 -3.03 15.17
N ASN A 229 -1.71 -3.31 13.88
CA ASN A 229 -1.28 -2.44 12.80
C ASN A 229 -2.36 -1.44 12.36
N GLY A 230 -3.51 -1.39 13.08
CA GLY A 230 -4.70 -0.65 12.67
C GLY A 230 -5.66 -1.49 11.84
N VAL A 231 -6.85 -0.97 11.61
CA VAL A 231 -7.89 -1.66 10.83
C VAL A 231 -8.51 -0.68 9.83
N ILE A 232 -8.67 -1.12 8.60
CA ILE A 232 -9.37 -0.39 7.54
C ILE A 232 -10.64 -1.16 7.21
N ILE A 233 -11.79 -0.56 7.56
CA ILE A 233 -13.11 -1.11 7.29
C ILE A 233 -13.61 -0.51 5.99
N ILE A 234 -13.99 -1.35 5.06
CA ILE A 234 -14.52 -0.97 3.74
C ILE A 234 -15.97 -1.43 3.69
N THR A 235 -16.88 -0.50 3.53
CA THR A 235 -18.29 -0.77 3.33
C THR A 235 -18.64 -0.54 1.88
N THR A 236 -19.26 -1.54 1.25
CA THR A 236 -19.70 -1.42 -0.13
C THR A 236 -21.13 -0.90 -0.23
N LYS A 237 -21.47 -0.34 -1.38
CA LYS A 237 -22.78 0.24 -1.67
C LYS A 237 -23.90 -0.80 -1.50
N LYS A 238 -25.00 -0.36 -0.89
CA LYS A 238 -26.22 -1.15 -0.66
C LYS A 238 -27.40 -0.57 -1.40
N GLY A 239 -28.42 -1.40 -1.63
CA GLY A 239 -29.69 -0.94 -2.17
C GLY A 239 -30.41 0.00 -1.22
N LYS A 240 -31.19 0.92 -1.79
CA LYS A 240 -32.11 1.80 -1.03
C LYS A 240 -33.52 1.58 -1.57
N ALA A 241 -34.53 1.65 -0.70
CA ALA A 241 -35.92 1.57 -1.12
C ALA A 241 -36.21 2.71 -2.12
N GLY A 242 -36.91 2.36 -3.21
CA GLY A 242 -37.25 3.27 -4.29
C GLY A 242 -37.12 2.66 -5.67
N LYS A 243 -37.39 3.46 -6.70
CA LYS A 243 -37.23 3.04 -8.09
C LYS A 243 -35.80 2.64 -8.40
N ALA A 244 -35.62 1.70 -9.31
CA ALA A 244 -34.34 1.26 -9.80
C ALA A 244 -33.56 2.45 -10.38
N LYS A 245 -32.32 2.62 -9.90
CA LYS A 245 -31.34 3.59 -10.42
C LYS A 245 -30.22 2.84 -11.09
N VAL A 246 -29.97 3.18 -12.35
CA VAL A 246 -28.85 2.64 -13.14
C VAL A 246 -27.77 3.69 -13.18
N ASN A 247 -26.52 3.26 -12.92
CA ASN A 247 -25.33 4.11 -13.02
C ASN A 247 -24.32 3.40 -13.92
N VAL A 248 -23.81 4.11 -14.92
CA VAL A 248 -22.79 3.60 -15.84
C VAL A 248 -21.67 4.61 -15.88
N THR A 249 -20.44 4.14 -15.73
CA THR A 249 -19.22 4.95 -15.82
C THR A 249 -18.23 4.31 -16.77
N ALA A 250 -17.54 5.15 -17.54
CA ALA A 250 -16.43 4.78 -18.40
C ALA A 250 -15.29 5.77 -18.18
N ASN A 251 -14.09 5.26 -17.91
CA ASN A 251 -12.90 6.07 -17.69
C ASN A 251 -11.81 5.64 -18.64
N PHE A 252 -11.17 6.61 -19.24
CA PHE A 252 -10.06 6.43 -20.16
C PHE A 252 -8.86 7.19 -19.63
N THR A 253 -7.72 6.53 -19.59
CA THR A 253 -6.48 7.10 -19.06
C THR A 253 -5.34 6.87 -20.05
N ILE A 254 -4.57 7.92 -20.30
CA ILE A 254 -3.30 7.83 -21.02
C ILE A 254 -2.20 8.14 -20.02
N ALA A 255 -1.21 7.26 -19.93
CA ALA A 255 -0.06 7.42 -19.06
C ALA A 255 1.23 7.32 -19.86
N ASP A 256 2.16 8.23 -19.60
CA ASP A 256 3.48 8.27 -20.21
C ASP A 256 4.58 8.25 -19.16
N ALA A 257 5.72 7.68 -19.53
CA ALA A 257 6.91 7.72 -18.70
C ALA A 257 7.47 9.15 -18.63
N ARG A 258 7.81 9.59 -17.41
CA ARG A 258 8.41 10.91 -17.16
C ARG A 258 9.70 10.76 -16.36
N ASN A 259 10.47 11.83 -16.27
CA ASN A 259 11.73 11.89 -15.52
C ASN A 259 12.73 10.80 -15.96
N LEU A 260 12.83 10.59 -17.27
CA LEU A 260 13.82 9.68 -17.83
C LEU A 260 15.23 10.25 -17.64
N HIS A 261 16.20 9.39 -17.43
CA HIS A 261 17.60 9.79 -17.37
C HIS A 261 18.10 10.23 -18.76
N ASN A 262 18.90 11.28 -18.80
CA ASN A 262 19.63 11.68 -19.99
C ASN A 262 20.89 10.80 -20.14
N MET A 263 20.72 9.63 -20.75
CA MET A 263 21.82 8.69 -21.02
C MET A 263 22.72 9.19 -22.16
N LEU A 264 23.92 8.61 -22.28
CA LEU A 264 24.86 8.96 -23.32
C LEU A 264 24.29 8.72 -24.71
N ASN A 265 24.60 9.61 -25.64
CA ASN A 265 24.47 9.33 -27.06
C ASN A 265 25.65 8.45 -27.55
N LEU A 266 25.60 8.04 -28.79
CA LEU A 266 26.60 7.10 -29.32
C LEU A 266 28.02 7.66 -29.30
N GLU A 267 28.21 8.94 -29.62
CA GLU A 267 29.51 9.62 -29.62
C GLU A 267 30.09 9.71 -28.20
N GLN A 268 29.27 10.19 -27.25
CA GLN A 268 29.68 10.28 -25.85
C GLN A 268 30.00 8.89 -25.26
N TYR A 269 29.20 7.90 -25.62
CA TYR A 269 29.46 6.52 -25.20
C TYR A 269 30.77 5.98 -25.78
N ALA A 270 31.04 6.22 -27.06
CA ALA A 270 32.28 5.81 -27.72
C ALA A 270 33.51 6.43 -27.02
N ALA A 271 33.43 7.72 -26.69
CA ALA A 271 34.48 8.40 -25.92
C ALA A 271 34.67 7.75 -24.53
N TYR A 272 33.56 7.50 -23.79
CA TYR A 272 33.63 6.83 -22.50
C TYR A 272 34.19 5.40 -22.56
N ALA A 273 33.75 4.62 -23.55
CA ALA A 273 34.21 3.25 -23.74
C ALA A 273 35.71 3.20 -24.11
N ASN A 274 36.17 4.12 -24.94
CA ASN A 274 37.58 4.25 -25.28
C ASN A 274 38.45 4.67 -24.09
N MET A 275 37.92 5.53 -23.15
CA MET A 275 38.60 5.85 -21.89
C MET A 275 38.88 4.60 -21.01
N LYS A 276 38.10 3.53 -21.16
CA LYS A 276 38.29 2.28 -20.42
C LYS A 276 39.26 1.31 -21.12
N ALA A 277 39.52 1.50 -22.40
CA ALA A 277 40.42 0.65 -23.15
C ALA A 277 41.88 0.93 -22.77
N ASN A 278 42.73 -0.08 -22.87
CA ASN A 278 44.18 0.15 -22.82
C ASN A 278 44.60 0.94 -24.08
N ALA A 279 45.71 1.64 -23.99
CA ALA A 279 46.23 2.40 -25.12
C ALA A 279 46.44 1.48 -26.33
N GLY A 280 45.82 1.83 -27.46
CA GLY A 280 45.86 1.07 -28.69
C GLY A 280 44.85 -0.05 -28.84
N GLU A 281 43.96 -0.28 -27.82
CA GLU A 281 42.88 -1.26 -27.84
C GLU A 281 41.49 -0.58 -27.98
N GLU A 282 41.45 0.72 -28.35
CA GLU A 282 40.23 1.45 -28.61
C GLU A 282 39.44 0.80 -29.75
N LYS A 283 38.12 0.68 -29.55
CA LYS A 283 37.26 -0.03 -30.51
C LYS A 283 36.29 0.89 -31.26
N TYR A 284 36.15 2.14 -30.82
CA TYR A 284 35.16 3.07 -31.33
C TYR A 284 35.81 4.25 -32.03
N TYR A 285 35.52 4.42 -33.32
CA TYR A 285 36.13 5.40 -34.18
C TYR A 285 35.09 6.28 -34.87
N PRO A 286 34.85 7.51 -34.37
CA PRO A 286 33.92 8.46 -35.00
C PRO A 286 34.49 8.91 -36.35
N GLN A 287 33.65 8.93 -37.38
CA GLN A 287 33.99 9.35 -38.74
C GLN A 287 33.48 10.75 -39.03
N ALA A 288 34.16 11.43 -39.97
CA ALA A 288 33.78 12.78 -40.39
C ALA A 288 32.38 12.88 -41.04
N ASN A 289 31.84 11.79 -41.57
CA ASN A 289 30.51 11.69 -42.14
C ASN A 289 29.41 11.44 -41.04
N GLY A 290 29.78 11.37 -39.76
CA GLY A 290 28.86 11.12 -38.63
C GLY A 290 28.61 9.65 -38.32
N GLU A 291 29.26 8.71 -39.02
CA GLU A 291 29.18 7.30 -38.70
C GLU A 291 30.07 6.98 -37.50
N MET A 292 29.68 5.96 -36.72
CA MET A 292 30.49 5.39 -35.66
C MET A 292 30.93 4.00 -36.08
N HIS A 293 32.23 3.83 -36.32
CA HIS A 293 32.81 2.56 -36.64
C HIS A 293 33.15 1.82 -35.34
N TYR A 294 32.70 0.56 -35.23
CA TYR A 294 33.02 -0.36 -34.14
C TYR A 294 33.86 -1.50 -34.66
N VAL A 295 34.99 -1.71 -34.03
CA VAL A 295 35.97 -2.72 -34.41
C VAL A 295 36.17 -3.71 -33.27
N TYR A 296 36.17 -5.01 -33.57
CA TYR A 296 36.29 -6.06 -32.55
C TYR A 296 37.17 -7.22 -33.04
N GLY A 297 37.67 -8.00 -32.07
CA GLY A 297 38.50 -9.17 -32.33
C GLY A 297 39.81 -8.81 -33.05
N GLU A 298 40.24 -9.67 -33.92
CA GLU A 298 41.51 -9.52 -34.71
C GLU A 298 41.45 -8.42 -35.76
N ASN A 299 40.30 -7.79 -35.94
CA ASN A 299 40.14 -6.74 -36.96
C ASN A 299 40.78 -5.39 -36.55
N LEU A 300 41.14 -5.20 -35.28
CA LEU A 300 41.67 -3.92 -34.81
C LEU A 300 42.95 -3.51 -35.54
N ASP A 301 43.94 -4.40 -35.70
CA ASP A 301 45.18 -4.13 -36.40
C ASP A 301 44.99 -3.95 -37.91
N LYS A 302 44.02 -4.68 -38.49
CA LYS A 302 43.62 -4.53 -39.89
C LYS A 302 42.97 -3.19 -40.12
N TYR A 303 42.03 -2.80 -39.31
CA TYR A 303 41.34 -1.50 -39.35
C TYR A 303 42.34 -0.34 -39.21
N LYS A 304 43.29 -0.41 -38.29
CA LYS A 304 44.32 0.63 -38.15
C LYS A 304 45.18 0.79 -39.42
N LYS A 305 45.37 -0.28 -40.17
CA LYS A 305 46.14 -0.27 -41.46
C LYS A 305 45.29 0.22 -42.64
N ASP A 306 44.02 -0.17 -42.67
CA ASP A 306 43.10 0.22 -43.73
C ASP A 306 41.68 0.49 -43.13
N PRO A 307 41.42 1.73 -42.66
CA PRO A 307 40.13 2.09 -42.03
C PRO A 307 39.00 2.26 -43.07
N THR A 308 39.28 2.09 -44.34
CA THR A 308 38.28 2.21 -45.41
C THR A 308 37.65 0.86 -45.79
N ASN A 309 38.20 -0.24 -45.35
CA ASN A 309 37.67 -1.59 -45.64
C ASN A 309 36.50 -1.94 -44.71
N PRO A 310 35.23 -2.03 -45.26
CA PRO A 310 34.05 -2.32 -44.45
C PRO A 310 34.03 -3.71 -43.80
N GLU A 311 34.93 -4.61 -44.16
CA GLU A 311 35.10 -5.92 -43.55
C GLU A 311 35.66 -5.83 -42.11
N TYR A 312 36.38 -4.74 -41.79
CA TYR A 312 37.10 -4.59 -40.52
C TYR A 312 36.31 -3.91 -39.42
N TYR A 313 35.17 -3.35 -39.75
CA TYR A 313 34.32 -2.61 -38.80
C TYR A 313 32.81 -2.85 -39.01
N ARG A 314 32.00 -2.39 -38.06
CA ARG A 314 30.56 -2.29 -38.18
C ARG A 314 30.16 -0.86 -37.92
N VAL A 315 29.17 -0.36 -38.64
CA VAL A 315 28.58 0.96 -38.39
C VAL A 315 27.49 0.79 -37.35
N LEU A 316 27.62 1.50 -36.23
CA LEU A 316 26.67 1.45 -35.12
C LEU A 316 25.52 2.44 -35.31
N SER A 317 24.32 2.02 -34.94
CA SER A 317 23.13 2.86 -34.89
C SER A 317 22.74 3.15 -33.46
N TYR A 318 22.49 4.42 -33.12
CA TYR A 318 22.08 4.84 -31.80
C TYR A 318 20.74 4.22 -31.39
N LYS A 319 20.67 3.74 -30.16
CA LYS A 319 19.46 3.24 -29.51
C LYS A 319 19.23 3.97 -28.19
N ASN A 320 18.02 4.45 -27.97
CA ASN A 320 17.60 4.95 -26.67
C ASN A 320 16.75 3.88 -25.97
N TRP A 321 17.40 3.07 -25.14
CA TRP A 321 16.76 1.94 -24.49
C TRP A 321 15.58 2.32 -23.59
N GLN A 322 15.56 3.55 -23.04
CA GLN A 322 14.42 4.01 -22.28
C GLN A 322 13.18 4.19 -23.16
N LYS A 323 13.36 4.72 -24.39
CA LYS A 323 12.25 4.86 -25.34
C LYS A 323 11.78 3.51 -25.90
N GLU A 324 12.67 2.50 -25.95
CA GLU A 324 12.31 1.14 -26.36
C GLU A 324 11.57 0.38 -25.25
N ALA A 325 11.92 0.63 -23.97
CA ALA A 325 11.33 -0.03 -22.82
C ALA A 325 9.98 0.55 -22.41
N TYR A 326 9.80 1.86 -22.61
CA TYR A 326 8.62 2.59 -22.16
C TYR A 326 7.78 3.06 -23.33
N SER A 327 6.47 2.91 -23.20
CA SER A 327 5.50 3.35 -24.20
C SER A 327 4.31 4.06 -23.53
N SER A 328 3.61 4.88 -24.29
CA SER A 328 2.33 5.44 -23.86
C SER A 328 1.32 4.32 -23.60
N ALA A 329 0.74 4.30 -22.43
CA ALA A 329 -0.22 3.30 -21.99
C ALA A 329 -1.65 3.85 -22.04
N PHE A 330 -2.52 3.23 -22.82
CA PHE A 330 -3.93 3.55 -22.87
C PHE A 330 -4.71 2.54 -22.04
N SER A 331 -5.40 3.02 -21.01
CA SER A 331 -6.17 2.21 -20.07
C SER A 331 -7.65 2.56 -20.10
N GLN A 332 -8.52 1.57 -19.87
CA GLN A 332 -9.98 1.72 -19.90
C GLN A 332 -10.59 0.98 -18.71
N VAL A 333 -11.54 1.64 -18.06
CA VAL A 333 -12.29 1.09 -16.93
C VAL A 333 -13.77 1.38 -17.15
N TYR A 334 -14.57 0.31 -17.16
CA TYR A 334 -16.02 0.38 -17.29
C TYR A 334 -16.66 -0.17 -16.03
N SER A 335 -17.67 0.48 -15.51
CA SER A 335 -18.52 -0.08 -14.48
C SER A 335 -19.98 0.28 -14.68
N ALA A 336 -20.85 -0.67 -14.39
CA ALA A 336 -22.29 -0.49 -14.42
C ALA A 336 -22.88 -1.00 -13.12
N SER A 337 -23.86 -0.29 -12.55
CA SER A 337 -24.56 -0.74 -11.36
C SER A 337 -26.05 -0.42 -11.43
N VAL A 338 -26.84 -1.26 -10.79
CA VAL A 338 -28.27 -1.05 -10.59
C VAL A 338 -28.59 -1.21 -9.11
N SER A 339 -29.34 -0.26 -8.55
CA SER A 339 -29.78 -0.30 -7.16
C SER A 339 -31.23 0.11 -7.03
N GLY A 340 -31.96 -0.51 -6.11
CA GLY A 340 -33.37 -0.23 -5.89
C GLY A 340 -33.95 -1.14 -4.83
N GLY A 341 -35.29 -1.17 -4.74
CA GLY A 341 -36.00 -2.07 -3.86
C GLY A 341 -37.24 -1.47 -3.22
N SER A 342 -37.79 -2.21 -2.28
CA SER A 342 -38.90 -1.81 -1.42
C SER A 342 -38.49 -1.86 0.05
N ASP A 343 -39.40 -1.54 0.97
CA ASP A 343 -39.14 -1.68 2.41
C ASP A 343 -38.92 -3.14 2.84
N ALA A 344 -39.40 -4.10 2.05
CA ALA A 344 -39.21 -5.52 2.32
C ALA A 344 -37.82 -6.01 1.85
N MET A 345 -37.33 -5.52 0.70
CA MET A 345 -36.10 -5.99 0.11
C MET A 345 -35.43 -4.88 -0.71
N THR A 346 -34.13 -4.67 -0.49
CA THR A 346 -33.32 -3.77 -1.30
C THR A 346 -32.14 -4.50 -1.92
N TYR A 347 -31.72 -4.05 -3.10
CA TYR A 347 -30.64 -4.69 -3.86
C TYR A 347 -29.70 -3.65 -4.47
N TYR A 348 -28.43 -4.03 -4.56
CA TYR A 348 -27.38 -3.38 -5.34
C TYR A 348 -26.65 -4.47 -6.13
N VAL A 349 -26.58 -4.31 -7.44
CA VAL A 349 -25.83 -5.21 -8.31
C VAL A 349 -24.93 -4.38 -9.19
N SER A 350 -23.65 -4.72 -9.27
CA SER A 350 -22.67 -4.06 -10.13
C SER A 350 -21.84 -5.07 -10.89
N GLY A 351 -21.34 -4.63 -12.05
CA GLY A 351 -20.36 -5.34 -12.85
C GLY A 351 -19.33 -4.34 -13.38
N GLY A 352 -18.07 -4.75 -13.40
CA GLY A 352 -16.95 -3.96 -13.87
C GLY A 352 -16.08 -4.72 -14.86
N PHE A 353 -15.45 -3.98 -15.75
CA PHE A 353 -14.36 -4.45 -16.59
C PHE A 353 -13.28 -3.39 -16.64
N LYS A 354 -12.01 -3.80 -16.44
CA LYS A 354 -10.84 -2.94 -16.56
C LYS A 354 -9.76 -3.60 -17.41
N ASP A 355 -9.18 -2.81 -18.30
CA ASP A 355 -7.96 -3.11 -19.06
C ASP A 355 -6.98 -1.97 -18.79
N ILE A 356 -6.08 -2.19 -17.85
CA ILE A 356 -5.08 -1.20 -17.41
C ILE A 356 -3.74 -1.63 -17.94
N LYS A 357 -3.14 -0.79 -18.76
CA LYS A 357 -1.82 -1.02 -19.33
C LYS A 357 -0.76 -0.28 -18.52
N GLY A 358 0.39 -0.92 -18.35
CA GLY A 358 1.58 -0.27 -17.79
C GLY A 358 2.36 0.47 -18.87
N ILE A 359 3.13 1.48 -18.45
CA ILE A 359 4.07 2.19 -19.33
C ILE A 359 5.27 1.32 -19.75
N VAL A 360 5.55 0.25 -19.02
CA VAL A 360 6.51 -0.78 -19.42
C VAL A 360 5.79 -1.75 -20.36
N SER A 361 6.42 -2.07 -21.48
CA SER A 361 5.87 -3.01 -22.47
C SER A 361 5.51 -4.35 -21.84
N ASN A 362 4.41 -4.96 -22.30
CA ASN A 362 3.91 -6.24 -21.82
C ASN A 362 3.52 -6.29 -20.33
N THR A 363 3.18 -5.13 -19.74
CA THR A 363 2.66 -5.10 -18.37
C THR A 363 1.23 -4.57 -18.33
N GLY A 364 0.41 -5.13 -17.46
CA GLY A 364 -0.97 -4.68 -17.33
C GLY A 364 -1.87 -5.60 -16.53
N ILE A 365 -3.13 -5.18 -16.39
CA ILE A 365 -4.20 -5.95 -15.77
C ILE A 365 -5.42 -5.96 -16.67
N LYS A 366 -5.96 -7.13 -16.91
CA LYS A 366 -7.34 -7.30 -17.42
C LYS A 366 -8.18 -7.96 -16.34
N GLN A 367 -9.31 -7.35 -15.98
CA GLN A 367 -10.16 -7.87 -14.92
C GLN A 367 -11.64 -7.65 -15.22
N GLY A 368 -12.42 -8.70 -15.00
CA GLY A 368 -13.88 -8.63 -14.88
C GLY A 368 -14.31 -8.88 -13.44
N ASP A 369 -15.27 -8.11 -12.93
CA ASP A 369 -15.81 -8.26 -11.58
C ASP A 369 -17.33 -8.14 -11.55
N LEU A 370 -17.94 -8.86 -10.60
CA LEU A 370 -19.37 -8.83 -10.31
C LEU A 370 -19.57 -8.74 -8.79
N ARG A 371 -20.55 -7.93 -8.37
CA ARG A 371 -20.99 -7.82 -6.98
C ARG A 371 -22.52 -7.78 -6.90
N ALA A 372 -23.06 -8.42 -5.86
CA ALA A 372 -24.48 -8.37 -5.54
C ALA A 372 -24.67 -8.23 -4.03
N ASN A 373 -25.31 -7.16 -3.59
CA ASN A 373 -25.68 -6.91 -2.20
C ASN A 373 -27.20 -6.90 -2.08
N LEU A 374 -27.74 -7.78 -1.26
CA LEU A 374 -29.16 -7.94 -1.00
C LEU A 374 -29.41 -7.70 0.49
N THR A 375 -30.38 -6.87 0.84
CA THR A 375 -30.91 -6.76 2.21
C THR A 375 -32.40 -7.04 2.20
N ALA A 376 -32.83 -7.99 3.01
CA ALA A 376 -34.23 -8.42 3.07
C ALA A 376 -34.72 -8.46 4.51
N ASN A 377 -35.88 -7.87 4.76
CA ASN A 377 -36.61 -7.97 6.01
C ASN A 377 -37.51 -9.22 5.94
N LEU A 378 -36.97 -10.38 6.42
CA LEU A 378 -37.66 -11.67 6.38
C LEU A 378 -38.92 -11.68 7.28
N SER A 379 -38.88 -10.88 8.34
CA SER A 379 -40.00 -10.61 9.23
C SER A 379 -39.79 -9.24 9.95
N LYS A 380 -40.74 -8.82 10.76
CA LYS A 380 -40.57 -7.62 11.60
C LYS A 380 -39.40 -7.70 12.58
N SER A 381 -38.94 -8.91 12.90
CA SER A 381 -37.86 -9.16 13.86
C SER A 381 -36.57 -9.71 13.23
N VAL A 382 -36.61 -10.14 11.97
CA VAL A 382 -35.46 -10.78 11.31
C VAL A 382 -35.11 -10.04 10.03
N THR A 383 -33.85 -9.56 9.95
CA THR A 383 -33.27 -8.96 8.76
C THR A 383 -32.08 -9.80 8.28
N MET A 384 -31.99 -10.04 7.00
CA MET A 384 -30.89 -10.72 6.33
C MET A 384 -30.18 -9.74 5.40
N ALA A 385 -28.87 -9.68 5.48
CA ALA A 385 -28.02 -9.05 4.47
C ALA A 385 -27.08 -10.09 3.87
N LEU A 386 -27.05 -10.15 2.55
CA LEU A 386 -26.20 -11.06 1.76
C LEU A 386 -25.36 -10.20 0.81
N ALA A 387 -24.05 -10.39 0.85
CA ALA A 387 -23.12 -9.80 -0.10
C ALA A 387 -22.36 -10.91 -0.82
N LEU A 388 -22.31 -10.86 -2.14
CA LEU A 388 -21.59 -11.80 -2.99
C LEU A 388 -20.68 -11.01 -3.92
N ASN A 389 -19.48 -11.50 -4.16
CA ASN A 389 -18.55 -10.93 -5.12
C ASN A 389 -17.76 -12.01 -5.83
N GLY A 390 -17.44 -11.75 -7.08
CA GLY A 390 -16.58 -12.63 -7.90
C GLY A 390 -15.73 -11.78 -8.82
N SER A 391 -14.50 -12.22 -9.09
CA SER A 391 -13.62 -11.58 -10.06
C SER A 391 -12.75 -12.61 -10.78
N ILE A 392 -12.43 -12.30 -12.02
CA ILE A 392 -11.43 -12.99 -12.83
C ILE A 392 -10.45 -11.93 -13.30
N LYS A 393 -9.15 -12.14 -13.05
CA LYS A 393 -8.10 -11.17 -13.34
C LYS A 393 -6.92 -11.90 -13.98
N GLN A 394 -6.38 -11.31 -15.03
CA GLN A 394 -5.07 -11.62 -15.58
C GLN A 394 -4.15 -10.44 -15.28
N ASN A 395 -2.97 -10.71 -14.74
CA ASN A 395 -1.96 -9.71 -14.43
C ASN A 395 -0.66 -10.09 -15.11
N ASP A 396 -0.21 -9.23 -16.03
CA ASP A 396 1.05 -9.37 -16.75
C ASP A 396 2.07 -8.43 -16.10
N MET A 397 3.17 -8.98 -15.59
CA MET A 397 4.19 -8.25 -14.84
C MET A 397 5.57 -8.37 -15.48
N MET A 398 6.45 -7.42 -15.18
CA MET A 398 7.86 -7.48 -15.50
C MET A 398 8.67 -7.68 -14.21
N THR A 399 9.71 -8.50 -14.24
CA THR A 399 10.54 -8.75 -13.06
C THR A 399 11.18 -7.47 -12.54
N GLY A 400 11.16 -7.33 -11.20
CA GLY A 400 11.78 -6.20 -10.51
C GLY A 400 13.28 -6.34 -10.27
N GLY A 401 13.87 -7.50 -10.52
CA GLY A 401 15.28 -7.76 -10.32
C GLY A 401 15.57 -9.17 -9.82
N ASN A 402 16.86 -9.50 -9.74
CA ASN A 402 17.35 -10.75 -9.15
C ASN A 402 18.37 -10.43 -8.04
N THR A 403 18.29 -11.16 -6.94
CA THR A 403 19.15 -10.97 -5.77
C THR A 403 20.39 -11.86 -5.77
N THR A 404 20.49 -12.83 -6.67
CA THR A 404 21.60 -13.79 -6.67
C THR A 404 22.55 -13.60 -7.83
N GLY A 405 23.78 -13.38 -7.48
CA GLY A 405 24.94 -13.81 -8.22
C GLY A 405 25.15 -13.21 -9.60
N GLY A 406 24.92 -11.92 -9.79
CA GLY A 406 25.40 -11.22 -11.01
C GLY A 406 24.78 -11.69 -12.33
N ILE A 407 23.91 -12.66 -12.29
CA ILE A 407 23.30 -13.26 -13.47
C ILE A 407 21.85 -12.79 -13.53
N ALA A 408 21.46 -12.27 -14.67
CA ALA A 408 20.15 -11.76 -15.01
C ALA A 408 19.76 -10.47 -14.30
N GLY A 409 19.96 -9.42 -14.99
CA GLY A 409 19.41 -8.12 -14.65
C GLY A 409 17.91 -8.10 -14.53
N SER A 410 17.42 -6.94 -14.25
CA SER A 410 16.04 -6.56 -14.47
C SER A 410 15.97 -5.70 -15.73
N LEU A 411 14.77 -5.51 -16.28
CA LEU A 411 14.57 -4.53 -17.34
C LEU A 411 15.10 -3.15 -16.93
N ALA A 412 14.86 -2.73 -15.68
CA ALA A 412 15.33 -1.44 -15.17
C ALA A 412 16.85 -1.31 -15.20
N ARG A 413 17.58 -2.36 -14.82
CA ARG A 413 19.05 -2.40 -14.96
C ARG A 413 19.47 -2.37 -16.43
N THR A 414 18.86 -3.21 -17.26
CA THR A 414 19.20 -3.31 -18.69
C THR A 414 19.05 -1.95 -19.39
N VAL A 415 17.97 -1.21 -19.07
CA VAL A 415 17.73 0.13 -19.63
C VAL A 415 18.83 1.13 -19.27
N LEU A 416 19.43 1.02 -18.08
CA LEU A 416 20.44 1.95 -17.58
C LEU A 416 21.88 1.53 -17.95
N ASP A 417 22.15 0.24 -17.99
CA ASP A 417 23.50 -0.30 -18.09
C ASP A 417 23.91 -0.68 -19.55
N THR A 418 22.94 -0.96 -20.41
CA THR A 418 23.21 -1.39 -21.78
C THR A 418 23.77 -0.25 -22.64
N ALA A 419 24.81 -0.56 -23.43
CA ALA A 419 25.38 0.34 -24.42
C ALA A 419 24.29 0.91 -25.36
N PRO A 420 24.35 2.19 -25.78
CA PRO A 420 23.28 2.84 -26.53
C PRO A 420 23.24 2.41 -28.02
N TYR A 421 23.43 1.14 -28.28
CA TYR A 421 23.34 0.50 -29.60
C TYR A 421 23.13 -1.01 -29.42
N GLU A 422 22.73 -1.70 -30.49
CA GLU A 422 22.71 -3.17 -30.49
C GLU A 422 24.12 -3.68 -30.86
N ILE A 423 24.61 -4.64 -30.10
CA ILE A 423 25.88 -5.30 -30.42
C ILE A 423 25.71 -6.07 -31.74
N PRO A 424 26.63 -5.91 -32.70
CA PRO A 424 26.55 -6.63 -33.96
C PRO A 424 26.52 -8.14 -33.77
N ALA A 425 25.67 -8.85 -34.52
CA ALA A 425 25.42 -10.26 -34.32
C ALA A 425 26.66 -11.15 -34.52
N ASP A 426 27.67 -10.67 -35.23
CA ASP A 426 28.95 -11.32 -35.48
C ASP A 426 30.05 -10.95 -34.47
N ASP A 427 29.71 -10.17 -33.41
CA ASP A 427 30.66 -9.87 -32.34
C ASP A 427 30.94 -11.10 -31.48
N PRO A 428 32.22 -11.55 -31.33
CA PRO A 428 32.59 -12.68 -30.53
C PRO A 428 32.14 -12.59 -29.05
N THR A 429 31.98 -11.41 -28.49
CA THR A 429 31.52 -11.21 -27.10
C THR A 429 30.12 -11.77 -26.89
N LEU A 430 29.26 -11.78 -27.90
CA LEU A 430 27.92 -12.38 -27.84
C LEU A 430 27.97 -13.92 -27.70
N GLN A 431 29.08 -14.55 -27.94
CA GLN A 431 29.27 -16.01 -27.78
C GLN A 431 29.74 -16.37 -26.37
N THR A 432 30.45 -15.45 -25.70
CA THR A 432 31.09 -15.68 -24.41
C THR A 432 30.42 -14.93 -23.25
N ASP A 433 29.76 -13.82 -23.53
CA ASP A 433 29.07 -12.98 -22.54
C ASP A 433 27.56 -12.97 -22.79
N MET A 434 26.84 -13.74 -22.01
CA MET A 434 25.39 -13.84 -22.10
C MET A 434 24.68 -12.56 -21.60
N ASP A 435 25.30 -11.79 -20.71
CA ASP A 435 24.75 -10.50 -20.28
C ASP A 435 24.77 -9.49 -21.42
N ALA A 436 25.75 -9.57 -22.32
CA ALA A 436 25.83 -8.74 -23.53
C ALA A 436 24.69 -9.03 -24.53
N LYS A 437 24.12 -10.23 -24.53
CA LYS A 437 22.94 -10.59 -25.34
C LYS A 437 21.63 -10.07 -24.79
N THR A 438 21.56 -9.84 -23.48
CA THR A 438 20.33 -9.44 -22.81
C THR A 438 20.08 -7.94 -23.03
N THR A 439 19.14 -7.62 -23.88
CA THR A 439 18.73 -6.25 -24.21
C THR A 439 17.29 -5.99 -23.73
N VAL A 440 16.82 -4.76 -23.91
CA VAL A 440 15.41 -4.40 -23.71
C VAL A 440 14.47 -5.26 -24.55
N TYR A 441 14.90 -5.60 -25.77
CA TYR A 441 14.12 -6.48 -26.66
C TYR A 441 14.03 -7.90 -26.11
N SER A 442 15.10 -8.44 -25.50
CA SER A 442 15.08 -9.75 -24.86
C SER A 442 14.04 -9.83 -23.74
N TRP A 443 13.96 -8.79 -22.90
CA TRP A 443 12.95 -8.68 -21.87
C TRP A 443 11.53 -8.53 -22.42
N ARG A 444 11.35 -7.76 -23.49
CA ARG A 444 10.04 -7.57 -24.13
C ARG A 444 9.55 -8.82 -24.85
N ASP A 445 10.44 -9.51 -25.57
CA ASP A 445 10.06 -10.50 -26.55
C ASP A 445 10.28 -11.95 -26.05
N ASP A 446 11.06 -12.17 -25.00
CA ASP A 446 11.41 -13.52 -24.53
C ASP A 446 11.23 -13.73 -23.00
N TYR A 447 10.53 -12.82 -22.34
CA TYR A 447 10.10 -12.94 -20.95
C TYR A 447 8.59 -12.83 -20.80
N ASP A 448 8.00 -13.66 -19.92
CA ASP A 448 6.63 -13.54 -19.43
C ASP A 448 6.58 -13.73 -17.92
N ASP A 449 5.69 -13.00 -17.26
CA ASP A 449 5.27 -13.22 -15.87
C ASP A 449 3.77 -12.97 -15.79
N ILE A 450 3.00 -14.03 -16.01
CA ILE A 450 1.54 -13.98 -16.13
C ILE A 450 0.93 -14.63 -14.89
N THR A 451 -0.01 -13.92 -14.26
CA THR A 451 -0.82 -14.46 -13.16
C THR A 451 -2.30 -14.41 -13.52
N ASP A 452 -2.94 -15.53 -13.54
CA ASP A 452 -4.39 -15.68 -13.61
C ASP A 452 -4.94 -15.86 -12.20
N ASP A 453 -5.85 -14.97 -11.78
CA ASP A 453 -6.44 -14.93 -10.44
C ASP A 453 -7.98 -15.03 -10.55
N LYS A 454 -8.55 -16.03 -9.89
CA LYS A 454 -9.99 -16.24 -9.78
C LYS A 454 -10.38 -16.12 -8.31
N SER A 455 -11.21 -15.15 -7.99
CA SER A 455 -11.66 -14.87 -6.64
C SER A 455 -13.16 -14.95 -6.54
N PHE A 456 -13.65 -15.64 -5.52
CA PHE A 456 -15.06 -15.68 -5.15
C PHE A 456 -15.21 -15.50 -3.65
N GLY A 457 -16.09 -14.59 -3.24
CA GLY A 457 -16.33 -14.30 -1.84
C GLY A 457 -17.77 -13.93 -1.55
N GLY A 458 -18.11 -13.98 -0.28
CA GLY A 458 -19.43 -13.56 0.17
C GLY A 458 -19.55 -13.45 1.68
N SER A 459 -20.58 -12.75 2.14
CA SER A 459 -20.96 -12.66 3.54
C SER A 459 -22.46 -12.71 3.72
N LEU A 460 -22.88 -13.35 4.80
CA LEU A 460 -24.25 -13.39 5.29
C LEU A 460 -24.28 -12.75 6.69
N ASP A 461 -25.13 -11.77 6.89
CA ASP A 461 -25.44 -11.17 8.20
C ASP A 461 -26.94 -11.40 8.48
N LEU A 462 -27.24 -12.19 9.48
CA LEU A 462 -28.59 -12.50 9.92
C LEU A 462 -28.81 -11.84 11.29
N LYS A 463 -29.60 -10.77 11.33
CA LYS A 463 -29.95 -10.07 12.55
C LYS A 463 -31.36 -10.46 13.02
N TRP A 464 -31.45 -10.98 14.23
CA TRP A 464 -32.70 -11.30 14.91
C TRP A 464 -32.91 -10.41 16.13
N ASN A 465 -33.89 -9.54 16.08
CA ASN A 465 -34.34 -8.75 17.22
C ASN A 465 -35.25 -9.62 18.11
N ILE A 466 -34.68 -10.23 19.16
CA ILE A 466 -35.36 -11.15 20.06
C ILE A 466 -36.43 -10.39 20.85
N CYS A 467 -36.05 -9.21 21.34
CA CYS A 467 -37.00 -8.28 21.97
C CYS A 467 -36.52 -6.84 21.72
N LYS A 468 -37.24 -5.84 22.27
CA LYS A 468 -36.92 -4.42 22.16
C LYS A 468 -35.49 -4.08 22.55
N TYR A 469 -34.90 -4.82 23.46
CA TYR A 469 -33.60 -4.50 24.06
C TYR A 469 -32.49 -5.44 23.62
N LEU A 470 -32.82 -6.63 23.11
CA LEU A 470 -31.86 -7.70 22.84
C LEU A 470 -31.96 -8.16 21.38
N SER A 471 -30.82 -8.15 20.70
CA SER A 471 -30.67 -8.71 19.36
C SER A 471 -29.52 -9.73 19.27
N TYR A 472 -29.70 -10.72 18.44
CA TYR A 472 -28.68 -11.70 18.07
C TYR A 472 -28.29 -11.49 16.62
N ASN A 473 -26.98 -11.51 16.32
CA ASN A 473 -26.44 -11.43 14.97
C ASN A 473 -25.58 -12.67 14.72
N LEU A 474 -25.96 -13.45 13.69
CA LEU A 474 -25.11 -14.47 13.09
C LEU A 474 -24.48 -13.86 11.84
N ARG A 475 -23.15 -13.80 11.78
CA ARG A 475 -22.40 -13.42 10.60
C ARG A 475 -21.55 -14.58 10.15
N ALA A 476 -21.58 -14.88 8.87
CA ALA A 476 -20.71 -15.86 8.25
C ALA A 476 -20.16 -15.26 6.95
N GLY A 477 -18.89 -15.39 6.72
CA GLY A 477 -18.28 -14.87 5.50
C GLY A 477 -17.04 -15.65 5.11
N GLY A 478 -16.63 -15.47 3.87
CA GLY A 478 -15.38 -16.07 3.40
C GLY A 478 -15.08 -15.71 1.97
N ASN A 479 -13.88 -16.04 1.56
CA ASN A 479 -13.40 -15.89 0.20
C ASN A 479 -12.47 -17.04 -0.18
N VAL A 480 -12.54 -17.44 -1.43
CA VAL A 480 -11.64 -18.40 -2.06
C VAL A 480 -10.90 -17.68 -3.19
N ASN A 481 -9.59 -17.85 -3.22
CA ASN A 481 -8.72 -17.34 -4.27
C ASN A 481 -7.94 -18.50 -4.88
N ILE A 482 -7.94 -18.58 -6.20
CA ILE A 482 -7.16 -19.54 -6.98
C ILE A 482 -6.26 -18.70 -7.89
N ASN A 483 -4.94 -18.76 -7.68
CA ASN A 483 -3.97 -18.06 -8.49
C ASN A 483 -3.08 -19.07 -9.22
N GLU A 484 -2.93 -18.88 -10.51
CA GLU A 484 -2.00 -19.62 -11.36
C GLU A 484 -1.00 -18.63 -11.92
N ARG A 485 0.30 -18.76 -11.55
CA ARG A 485 1.36 -17.91 -12.05
C ARG A 485 2.33 -18.72 -12.90
N ALA A 486 2.68 -18.18 -14.06
CA ALA A 486 3.65 -18.76 -14.96
C ALA A 486 4.70 -17.72 -15.37
N ARG A 487 5.98 -18.04 -15.15
CA ARG A 487 7.11 -17.19 -15.51
C ARG A 487 7.99 -17.91 -16.53
N TRP A 488 8.21 -17.27 -17.67
CA TRP A 488 9.04 -17.78 -18.74
C TRP A 488 10.30 -16.94 -18.90
N TYR A 489 11.44 -17.61 -19.05
CA TYR A 489 12.70 -17.03 -19.44
C TYR A 489 13.22 -17.79 -20.66
N GLY A 490 13.27 -17.14 -21.81
CA GLY A 490 13.71 -17.71 -23.05
C GLY A 490 15.21 -17.57 -23.28
N MET A 491 15.65 -17.99 -24.45
CA MET A 491 17.05 -18.12 -24.81
C MET A 491 17.82 -16.81 -24.97
N GLN A 492 17.09 -15.68 -25.09
CA GLN A 492 17.70 -14.34 -25.18
C GLN A 492 18.02 -13.75 -23.80
N LEU A 493 17.62 -14.43 -22.73
CA LEU A 493 17.87 -14.04 -21.35
C LEU A 493 18.90 -15.00 -20.74
N THR A 494 19.82 -14.47 -19.95
CA THR A 494 20.91 -15.25 -19.33
C THR A 494 20.39 -16.48 -18.57
N ILE A 495 19.33 -16.35 -17.77
CA ILE A 495 18.73 -17.48 -17.05
C ILE A 495 18.22 -18.54 -18.02
N GLY A 496 17.49 -18.13 -19.04
CA GLY A 496 16.93 -19.05 -20.02
C GLY A 496 17.97 -19.71 -20.88
N ALA A 497 19.01 -18.98 -21.28
CA ALA A 497 20.12 -19.54 -22.09
C ALA A 497 20.93 -20.61 -21.32
N ASN A 498 21.21 -20.37 -20.03
CA ASN A 498 21.94 -21.30 -19.19
C ASN A 498 21.22 -22.63 -19.00
N ASP A 499 19.91 -22.59 -18.88
CA ASP A 499 19.03 -23.74 -18.61
C ASP A 499 18.27 -24.22 -19.87
N GLN A 500 18.58 -23.71 -21.06
CA GLN A 500 17.87 -23.99 -22.32
C GLN A 500 16.34 -23.77 -22.21
N GLY A 501 15.99 -22.56 -21.79
CA GLY A 501 14.62 -22.17 -21.46
C GLY A 501 14.26 -22.55 -20.02
N VAL A 502 13.58 -21.63 -19.32
CA VAL A 502 13.06 -21.87 -17.97
C VAL A 502 11.59 -21.46 -17.89
N LEU A 503 10.75 -22.37 -17.44
CA LEU A 503 9.36 -22.11 -17.08
C LEU A 503 9.15 -22.45 -15.60
N ALA A 504 8.85 -21.46 -14.78
CA ALA A 504 8.48 -21.65 -13.39
C ALA A 504 6.99 -21.36 -13.19
N MET A 505 6.26 -22.34 -12.70
CA MET A 505 4.81 -22.24 -12.44
C MET A 505 4.51 -22.39 -10.96
N ALA A 506 3.53 -21.62 -10.49
CA ALA A 506 2.98 -21.74 -9.15
C ALA A 506 1.45 -21.83 -9.23
N ASN A 507 0.89 -22.69 -8.40
CA ASN A 507 -0.55 -22.80 -8.22
C ASN A 507 -0.88 -22.61 -6.73
N LEU A 508 -1.54 -21.51 -6.43
CA LEU A 508 -1.94 -21.11 -5.08
C LEU A 508 -3.44 -21.25 -4.90
N ASN A 509 -3.84 -22.05 -3.91
CA ASN A 509 -5.20 -22.09 -3.40
C ASN A 509 -5.23 -21.47 -1.99
N LYS A 510 -6.04 -20.43 -1.83
CA LYS A 510 -6.22 -19.73 -0.56
C LYS A 510 -7.69 -19.61 -0.20
N THR A 511 -8.03 -19.97 1.04
CA THR A 511 -9.39 -19.82 1.57
C THR A 511 -9.35 -19.15 2.92
N ASN A 512 -10.18 -18.13 3.09
CA ASN A 512 -10.45 -17.51 4.38
C ASN A 512 -11.94 -17.66 4.68
N TYR A 513 -12.27 -17.95 5.93
CA TYR A 513 -13.66 -17.92 6.40
C TYR A 513 -13.74 -17.44 7.83
N ASN A 514 -14.84 -16.79 8.16
CA ASN A 514 -15.14 -16.35 9.51
C ASN A 514 -16.60 -16.60 9.86
N ILE A 515 -16.86 -16.94 11.12
CA ILE A 515 -18.20 -17.11 11.68
C ILE A 515 -18.23 -16.34 12.99
N GLU A 516 -19.22 -15.47 13.15
CA GLU A 516 -19.38 -14.60 14.31
C GLU A 516 -20.80 -14.77 14.90
N ASN A 517 -20.86 -15.01 16.18
CA ASN A 517 -22.09 -15.05 16.95
C ASN A 517 -22.06 -13.93 17.97
N LEU A 518 -22.97 -12.95 17.81
CA LEU A 518 -22.97 -11.74 18.60
C LEU A 518 -24.32 -11.54 19.27
N LEU A 519 -24.32 -11.30 20.56
CA LEU A 519 -25.49 -10.89 21.34
C LEU A 519 -25.33 -9.43 21.70
N ASN A 520 -26.31 -8.59 21.34
CA ASN A 520 -26.28 -7.16 21.58
C ASN A 520 -27.47 -6.74 22.45
N LEU A 521 -27.16 -6.04 23.53
CA LEU A 521 -28.10 -5.44 24.45
C LEU A 521 -28.06 -3.92 24.27
N ASN A 522 -29.23 -3.27 24.15
CA ASN A 522 -29.38 -1.82 24.13
C ASN A 522 -30.54 -1.44 25.05
N ILE A 523 -30.23 -0.72 26.13
CA ILE A 523 -31.20 -0.38 27.17
C ILE A 523 -30.97 1.02 27.70
N ASP A 524 -32.04 1.74 27.96
CA ASP A 524 -32.01 2.98 28.70
C ASP A 524 -32.13 2.65 30.18
N LEU A 525 -31.05 2.80 30.94
CA LEU A 525 -30.98 2.52 32.37
C LEU A 525 -31.75 3.54 33.19
N ALA A 526 -31.70 4.82 32.75
CA ALA A 526 -32.42 5.94 33.30
C ALA A 526 -32.58 7.03 32.22
N LYS A 527 -33.35 8.06 32.48
CA LYS A 527 -33.47 9.20 31.57
C LYS A 527 -32.10 9.82 31.30
N GLY A 528 -31.67 9.78 30.03
CA GLY A 528 -30.37 10.29 29.58
C GLY A 528 -29.19 9.36 29.86
N ILE A 529 -29.38 8.11 30.32
CA ILE A 529 -28.32 7.11 30.50
C ILE A 529 -28.63 5.89 29.64
N HIS A 530 -27.88 5.74 28.56
CA HIS A 530 -27.99 4.65 27.60
C HIS A 530 -26.83 3.66 27.75
N LEU A 531 -27.14 2.35 27.86
CA LEU A 531 -26.19 1.24 27.91
C LEU A 531 -26.34 0.36 26.68
N GLY A 532 -25.26 0.26 25.89
CA GLY A 532 -25.07 -0.77 24.89
C GLY A 532 -24.07 -1.81 25.38
N ALA A 533 -24.38 -3.08 25.23
CA ALA A 533 -23.42 -4.16 25.50
C ALA A 533 -23.40 -5.16 24.37
N THR A 534 -22.23 -5.70 24.04
CA THR A 534 -22.03 -6.77 23.04
C THR A 534 -21.21 -7.88 23.66
N ALA A 535 -21.68 -9.12 23.54
CA ALA A 535 -20.91 -10.31 23.86
C ALA A 535 -20.86 -11.22 22.62
N GLY A 536 -19.75 -11.88 22.38
CA GLY A 536 -19.65 -12.69 21.18
C GLY A 536 -18.56 -13.73 21.17
N VAL A 537 -18.71 -14.67 20.23
CA VAL A 537 -17.73 -15.71 19.90
C VAL A 537 -17.47 -15.61 18.40
N THR A 538 -16.19 -15.56 18.03
CA THR A 538 -15.76 -15.54 16.63
C THR A 538 -14.80 -16.67 16.34
N TYR A 539 -14.95 -17.27 15.17
CA TYR A 539 -14.06 -18.31 14.68
C TYR A 539 -13.60 -17.95 13.28
N ASP A 540 -12.29 -17.89 13.08
CA ASP A 540 -11.65 -17.58 11.81
C ASP A 540 -10.76 -18.75 11.38
N GLY A 541 -10.83 -19.13 10.12
CA GLY A 541 -9.95 -20.12 9.50
C GLY A 541 -9.28 -19.56 8.26
N HIS A 542 -8.02 -19.98 8.08
CA HIS A 542 -7.20 -19.64 6.93
C HIS A 542 -6.50 -20.90 6.43
N THR A 543 -6.57 -21.12 5.12
CA THR A 543 -5.80 -22.14 4.43
C THR A 543 -5.04 -21.53 3.28
N PHE A 544 -3.80 -21.95 3.11
CA PHE A 544 -2.91 -21.52 2.04
C PHE A 544 -2.10 -22.72 1.57
N LEU A 545 -2.20 -23.04 0.29
CA LEU A 545 -1.43 -24.13 -0.33
C LEU A 545 -0.87 -23.63 -1.65
N ASN A 546 0.46 -23.47 -1.72
CA ASN A 546 1.20 -23.12 -2.93
C ASN A 546 2.00 -24.32 -3.43
N LYS A 547 1.81 -24.70 -4.67
CA LYS A 547 2.52 -25.80 -5.34
C LYS A 547 3.31 -25.26 -6.50
N ASN A 548 4.60 -25.63 -6.59
CA ASN A 548 5.52 -25.11 -7.59
C ASN A 548 6.07 -26.23 -8.47
N VAL A 549 6.27 -25.92 -9.73
CA VAL A 549 6.98 -26.76 -10.70
C VAL A 549 7.89 -25.89 -11.57
N LYS A 550 9.11 -26.31 -11.75
CA LYS A 550 10.09 -25.69 -12.67
C LYS A 550 10.38 -26.66 -13.81
N GLY A 551 10.25 -26.19 -15.05
CA GLY A 551 10.69 -26.91 -16.26
C GLY A 551 11.93 -26.25 -16.85
N THR A 552 12.90 -27.06 -17.32
CA THR A 552 14.09 -26.61 -18.02
C THR A 552 14.42 -27.54 -19.19
N ARG A 553 15.35 -27.14 -20.07
CA ARG A 553 15.75 -27.87 -21.25
C ARG A 553 14.60 -28.17 -22.20
N PHE A 554 14.05 -27.10 -22.77
CA PHE A 554 12.92 -27.17 -23.68
C PHE A 554 13.39 -27.61 -25.09
N SER A 555 12.60 -28.45 -25.71
CA SER A 555 12.80 -28.84 -27.11
C SER A 555 12.20 -27.85 -28.11
N ASN A 556 11.27 -27.03 -27.68
CA ASN A 556 10.64 -25.95 -28.44
C ASN A 556 10.26 -24.82 -27.49
N PHE A 557 10.49 -23.58 -27.89
CA PHE A 557 10.29 -22.35 -27.07
C PHE A 557 9.01 -21.59 -27.40
N ASP A 558 8.29 -21.94 -28.49
CA ASP A 558 7.16 -21.16 -28.99
C ASP A 558 5.96 -21.16 -28.05
N LEU A 559 5.78 -22.22 -27.28
CA LEU A 559 4.65 -22.34 -26.34
C LEU A 559 4.86 -21.58 -25.02
N ARG A 560 6.09 -21.15 -24.71
CA ARG A 560 6.45 -20.32 -23.57
C ARG A 560 5.75 -20.78 -22.27
N THR A 561 4.90 -19.97 -21.66
CA THR A 561 4.16 -20.27 -20.40
C THR A 561 3.23 -21.49 -20.51
N LYS A 562 2.86 -21.92 -21.70
CA LYS A 562 2.00 -23.10 -21.96
C LYS A 562 2.81 -24.38 -22.26
N GLY A 563 4.11 -24.28 -22.34
CA GLY A 563 5.02 -25.32 -22.86
C GLY A 563 5.59 -26.29 -21.82
N LEU A 564 5.11 -26.36 -20.57
CA LEU A 564 5.71 -27.19 -19.52
C LEU A 564 5.91 -28.66 -19.93
N HIS A 565 5.02 -29.21 -20.74
CA HIS A 565 5.10 -30.60 -21.23
C HIS A 565 6.30 -30.84 -22.14
N LEU A 566 6.87 -29.80 -22.77
CA LEU A 566 8.04 -29.83 -23.65
C LEU A 566 9.36 -29.75 -22.88
N ALA A 567 9.33 -29.48 -21.57
CA ALA A 567 10.55 -29.48 -20.74
C ALA A 567 11.06 -30.89 -20.54
N SER A 568 12.35 -31.12 -20.82
CA SER A 568 13.02 -32.40 -20.60
C SER A 568 13.28 -32.68 -19.13
N VAL A 569 13.47 -31.61 -18.33
CA VAL A 569 13.66 -31.71 -16.88
C VAL A 569 12.50 -30.95 -16.18
N LYS A 570 11.82 -31.63 -15.27
CA LYS A 570 10.75 -31.04 -14.45
C LYS A 570 11.08 -31.27 -12.98
N THR A 571 11.21 -30.20 -12.23
CA THR A 571 11.47 -30.24 -10.79
C THR A 571 10.23 -29.78 -10.04
N HIS A 572 9.74 -30.59 -9.13
CA HIS A 572 8.66 -30.24 -8.21
C HIS A 572 9.28 -29.82 -6.88
N GLU A 573 8.93 -28.67 -6.39
CA GLU A 573 9.32 -28.23 -5.05
C GLU A 573 8.33 -28.69 -4.00
N GLN A 574 8.80 -28.74 -2.75
CA GLN A 574 7.93 -29.05 -1.63
C GLN A 574 6.79 -28.01 -1.55
N PRO A 575 5.52 -28.43 -1.51
CA PRO A 575 4.40 -27.50 -1.38
C PRO A 575 4.51 -26.68 -0.09
N THR A 576 4.29 -25.38 -0.19
CA THR A 576 4.19 -24.51 0.97
C THR A 576 2.75 -24.49 1.47
N GLN A 577 2.54 -24.96 2.70
CA GLN A 577 1.24 -24.97 3.37
C GLN A 577 1.26 -24.07 4.60
N LYS A 578 0.25 -23.20 4.75
CA LYS A 578 0.13 -22.25 5.87
C LYS A 578 -1.32 -22.23 6.36
N ASP A 579 -1.69 -23.19 7.19
CA ASP A 579 -3.04 -23.29 7.75
C ASP A 579 -3.06 -22.82 9.19
N TYR A 580 -4.05 -22.01 9.56
CA TYR A 580 -4.25 -21.63 10.95
C TYR A 580 -5.70 -21.33 11.27
N GLN A 581 -6.02 -21.40 12.56
CA GLN A 581 -7.33 -21.11 13.12
C GLN A 581 -7.20 -20.16 14.30
N LEU A 582 -8.22 -19.31 14.47
CA LEU A 582 -8.32 -18.36 15.56
C LEU A 582 -9.73 -18.41 16.15
N LEU A 583 -9.81 -18.81 17.42
CA LEU A 583 -11.04 -18.78 18.20
C LEU A 583 -10.97 -17.61 19.19
N SER A 584 -12.04 -16.81 19.26
CA SER A 584 -12.02 -15.63 20.10
C SER A 584 -13.33 -15.42 20.84
N TYR A 585 -13.22 -14.91 22.07
CA TYR A 585 -14.33 -14.46 22.89
C TYR A 585 -14.19 -12.95 23.08
N LEU A 586 -15.29 -12.21 22.95
CA LEU A 586 -15.29 -10.76 23.09
C LEU A 586 -16.46 -10.27 23.96
N GLY A 587 -16.19 -9.18 24.66
CA GLY A 587 -17.18 -8.42 25.39
C GLY A 587 -16.89 -6.92 25.25
N ARG A 588 -17.94 -6.11 25.02
CA ARG A 588 -17.84 -4.66 24.95
C ARG A 588 -19.03 -4.03 25.63
N ILE A 589 -18.79 -2.93 26.32
CA ILE A 589 -19.80 -2.08 26.95
C ILE A 589 -19.59 -0.67 26.42
N ASN A 590 -20.68 -0.03 26.02
CA ASN A 590 -20.75 1.39 25.65
C ASN A 590 -21.77 2.06 26.58
N LEU A 591 -21.35 3.05 27.30
CA LEU A 591 -22.22 3.85 28.18
C LEU A 591 -22.23 5.28 27.70
N SER A 592 -23.41 5.82 27.46
CA SER A 592 -23.64 7.25 27.22
C SER A 592 -24.47 7.83 28.35
N ALA A 593 -23.95 8.85 29.01
CA ALA A 593 -24.65 9.56 30.08
C ALA A 593 -24.88 11.01 29.67
N TYR A 594 -26.19 11.40 29.62
CA TYR A 594 -26.68 12.74 29.32
C TYR A 594 -26.21 13.29 27.97
N ASP A 595 -25.86 12.44 27.03
CA ASP A 595 -25.20 12.79 25.75
C ASP A 595 -23.91 13.61 25.90
N LYS A 596 -23.32 13.64 27.10
CA LYS A 596 -22.11 14.38 27.46
C LYS A 596 -20.91 13.48 27.69
N TYR A 597 -21.08 12.41 28.44
CA TYR A 597 -20.01 11.51 28.88
C TYR A 597 -20.19 10.16 28.21
N LEU A 598 -19.19 9.77 27.45
CA LEU A 598 -19.19 8.51 26.72
C LEU A 598 -18.06 7.62 27.26
N LEU A 599 -18.39 6.36 27.55
CA LEU A 599 -17.46 5.35 27.99
C LEU A 599 -17.58 4.15 27.09
N THR A 600 -16.45 3.64 26.61
CA THR A 600 -16.37 2.32 25.96
C THR A 600 -15.33 1.49 26.70
N ALA A 601 -15.69 0.29 27.09
CA ALA A 601 -14.78 -0.71 27.64
C ALA A 601 -14.95 -2.02 26.89
N SER A 602 -13.85 -2.68 26.54
CA SER A 602 -13.91 -3.98 25.88
C SER A 602 -12.79 -4.90 26.34
N VAL A 603 -13.04 -6.19 26.24
CA VAL A 603 -12.04 -7.24 26.39
C VAL A 603 -12.24 -8.28 25.29
N ARG A 604 -11.15 -8.73 24.72
CA ARG A 604 -11.13 -9.86 23.77
C ARG A 604 -10.07 -10.86 24.19
N ALA A 605 -10.42 -12.13 24.12
CA ALA A 605 -9.51 -13.25 24.36
C ALA A 605 -9.35 -14.01 23.04
N ASP A 606 -8.15 -14.09 22.50
CA ASP A 606 -7.83 -14.79 21.24
C ASP A 606 -6.99 -16.03 21.49
N GLY A 607 -7.40 -17.15 20.93
CA GLY A 607 -6.68 -18.42 20.97
C GLY A 607 -6.26 -18.83 19.56
N SER A 608 -4.95 -18.81 19.26
CA SER A 608 -4.39 -19.11 17.95
C SER A 608 -3.75 -20.49 17.90
N SER A 609 -3.98 -21.22 16.81
CA SER A 609 -3.34 -22.51 16.53
C SER A 609 -1.85 -22.39 16.21
N LYS A 610 -1.34 -21.18 15.91
CA LYS A 610 0.08 -20.93 15.63
C LYS A 610 0.99 -21.15 16.83
N PHE A 611 0.46 -21.04 18.05
CA PHE A 611 1.22 -21.18 19.29
C PHE A 611 0.96 -22.51 20.00
N LYS A 612 1.94 -22.98 20.76
CA LYS A 612 1.84 -24.21 21.56
C LYS A 612 0.86 -24.04 22.72
N LYS A 613 0.37 -25.17 23.25
CA LYS A 613 -0.47 -25.23 24.45
C LYS A 613 0.23 -24.47 25.61
N GLY A 614 -0.49 -23.55 26.24
CA GLY A 614 0.05 -22.65 27.28
C GLY A 614 0.24 -21.22 26.78
N ASN A 615 0.65 -21.03 25.53
CA ASN A 615 0.85 -19.69 24.90
C ASN A 615 -0.21 -19.33 23.85
N ARG A 616 -1.20 -20.21 23.62
CA ARG A 616 -2.24 -20.01 22.59
C ARG A 616 -3.11 -18.80 22.85
N TRP A 617 -3.48 -18.57 24.12
CA TRP A 617 -4.42 -17.54 24.51
C TRP A 617 -3.72 -16.26 24.92
N SER A 618 -4.25 -15.13 24.43
CA SER A 618 -3.87 -13.79 24.88
C SER A 618 -5.10 -12.90 25.06
N TYR A 619 -5.01 -11.94 25.98
CA TYR A 619 -6.11 -11.05 26.36
C TYR A 619 -5.79 -9.62 25.97
N PHE A 620 -6.79 -8.96 25.39
CA PHE A 620 -6.68 -7.62 24.80
C PHE A 620 -7.75 -6.69 25.39
N PRO A 621 -7.50 -6.12 26.58
CA PRO A 621 -8.39 -5.13 27.17
C PRO A 621 -8.25 -3.78 26.49
N SER A 622 -9.35 -3.02 26.42
CA SER A 622 -9.34 -1.63 26.03
C SER A 622 -10.37 -0.80 26.79
N PHE A 623 -10.09 0.49 26.86
CA PHE A 623 -10.91 1.45 27.56
C PHE A 623 -10.79 2.81 26.86
N SER A 624 -11.91 3.51 26.73
CA SER A 624 -11.92 4.88 26.21
C SER A 624 -13.03 5.72 26.81
N LEU A 625 -12.72 6.99 27.00
CA LEU A 625 -13.62 8.01 27.52
C LEU A 625 -13.71 9.14 26.48
N ALA A 626 -14.89 9.73 26.35
CA ALA A 626 -15.03 10.98 25.65
C ALA A 626 -15.97 11.91 26.41
N TRP A 627 -15.61 13.21 26.41
CA TRP A 627 -16.38 14.26 26.99
C TRP A 627 -16.78 15.26 25.91
N ARG A 628 -18.10 15.38 25.69
CA ARG A 628 -18.70 16.29 24.72
C ARG A 628 -18.97 17.62 25.44
N MET A 629 -17.96 18.48 25.42
CA MET A 629 -17.99 19.76 26.15
C MET A 629 -19.06 20.70 25.59
N GLU A 630 -19.39 20.64 24.32
CA GLU A 630 -20.40 21.44 23.66
C GLU A 630 -21.83 21.19 24.23
N GLN A 631 -22.04 20.08 24.92
CA GLN A 631 -23.31 19.73 25.57
C GLN A 631 -23.44 20.30 27.00
N GLU A 632 -22.35 20.87 27.54
CA GLU A 632 -22.38 21.46 28.87
C GLU A 632 -23.12 22.80 28.89
N GLU A 633 -23.83 23.10 30.01
CA GLU A 633 -24.63 24.31 30.12
C GLU A 633 -23.79 25.59 29.90
N PHE A 634 -22.54 25.60 30.36
CA PHE A 634 -21.64 26.75 30.19
C PHE A 634 -21.15 26.96 28.75
N MET A 635 -21.30 25.97 27.84
CA MET A 635 -20.93 26.07 26.44
C MET A 635 -22.13 26.33 25.51
N LYS A 636 -23.37 26.08 25.95
CA LYS A 636 -24.58 26.18 25.10
C LYS A 636 -24.81 27.55 24.50
N ASN A 637 -24.32 28.61 25.14
CA ASN A 637 -24.52 29.99 24.68
C ASN A 637 -23.48 30.43 23.64
N ILE A 638 -22.54 29.56 23.26
CA ILE A 638 -21.47 29.83 22.28
C ILE A 638 -21.98 29.44 20.88
N ASN A 639 -22.65 30.34 20.20
CA ASN A 639 -23.35 30.08 18.93
C ASN A 639 -22.41 29.65 17.77
N TRP A 640 -21.12 30.00 17.82
CA TRP A 640 -20.14 29.60 16.80
C TRP A 640 -19.50 28.24 17.06
N LEU A 641 -19.76 27.65 18.24
CA LEU A 641 -19.21 26.32 18.62
C LEU A 641 -20.27 25.25 18.31
N ASN A 642 -19.92 24.31 17.42
CA ASN A 642 -20.78 23.19 17.05
C ASN A 642 -20.35 21.87 17.70
N GLN A 643 -19.04 21.67 17.85
CA GLN A 643 -18.49 20.49 18.50
C GLN A 643 -17.19 20.84 19.24
N MET A 644 -17.05 20.30 20.42
CA MET A 644 -15.84 20.36 21.23
C MET A 644 -15.77 19.12 22.11
N LYS A 645 -15.00 18.12 21.66
CA LYS A 645 -14.95 16.80 22.30
C LYS A 645 -13.51 16.43 22.63
N ILE A 646 -13.25 16.05 23.87
CA ILE A 646 -11.99 15.48 24.33
C ILE A 646 -12.14 13.96 24.41
N ARG A 647 -11.17 13.23 23.91
CA ARG A 647 -11.10 11.77 23.92
C ARG A 647 -9.84 11.28 24.62
N LEU A 648 -9.97 10.25 25.45
CA LEU A 648 -8.87 9.54 26.05
C LEU A 648 -9.06 8.05 25.81
N GLY A 649 -8.07 7.39 25.24
CA GLY A 649 -8.12 5.98 24.92
C GLY A 649 -6.88 5.24 25.39
N PHE A 650 -7.07 4.03 25.89
CA PHE A 650 -6.03 3.05 26.17
C PHE A 650 -6.47 1.70 25.64
N GLY A 651 -5.55 0.91 25.12
CA GLY A 651 -5.84 -0.45 24.74
C GLY A 651 -4.59 -1.27 24.52
N VAL A 652 -4.79 -2.58 24.55
CA VAL A 652 -3.77 -3.58 24.23
C VAL A 652 -4.26 -4.36 23.02
N THR A 653 -3.41 -4.52 22.03
CA THR A 653 -3.64 -5.38 20.86
C THR A 653 -2.49 -6.38 20.75
N GLY A 654 -2.71 -7.44 19.98
CA GLY A 654 -1.71 -8.49 19.76
C GLY A 654 -1.29 -8.61 18.31
N ASN A 655 -0.19 -9.30 18.09
CA ASN A 655 0.21 -9.77 16.77
C ASN A 655 0.66 -11.23 16.85
N GLN A 656 0.15 -12.05 15.94
CA GLN A 656 0.51 -13.47 15.77
C GLN A 656 1.37 -13.69 14.52
N GLY A 657 2.17 -12.70 14.13
CA GLY A 657 2.87 -12.63 12.86
C GLY A 657 3.99 -13.68 12.68
N ILE A 658 3.86 -14.90 13.20
CA ILE A 658 4.70 -16.05 12.87
C ILE A 658 4.04 -16.89 11.77
N ASN A 659 4.86 -17.59 10.99
CA ASN A 659 4.34 -18.60 10.11
C ASN A 659 3.61 -19.69 10.91
N PRO A 660 2.53 -20.27 10.40
CA PRO A 660 1.99 -21.49 10.94
C PRO A 660 3.09 -22.54 11.06
N TYR A 661 3.02 -23.34 12.12
CA TYR A 661 4.00 -24.41 12.43
C TYR A 661 5.40 -23.94 12.88
N ALA A 662 5.70 -22.63 12.93
CA ALA A 662 7.00 -22.11 13.37
C ALA A 662 7.40 -22.52 14.80
N THR A 663 6.43 -22.99 15.59
CA THR A 663 6.67 -23.55 16.94
C THR A 663 6.98 -25.05 16.93
N PHE A 664 7.04 -25.68 15.76
CA PHE A 664 7.39 -27.10 15.60
C PHE A 664 8.73 -27.23 14.88
N SER A 665 9.35 -28.39 15.02
CA SER A 665 10.48 -28.76 14.16
C SER A 665 9.94 -29.04 12.77
N ASP A 666 10.56 -28.44 11.76
CA ASP A 666 10.32 -28.74 10.37
C ASP A 666 11.47 -29.59 9.83
N TYR A 667 11.16 -30.44 8.86
CA TYR A 667 12.13 -31.33 8.26
C TYR A 667 12.29 -30.98 6.79
N SER A 668 13.50 -30.69 6.37
CA SER A 668 13.82 -30.55 4.96
C SER A 668 14.58 -31.79 4.45
N GLN A 669 14.36 -32.08 3.17
CA GLN A 669 15.14 -33.06 2.49
C GLN A 669 16.57 -32.52 2.32
N ILE A 670 17.54 -33.25 2.84
CA ILE A 670 18.95 -32.98 2.58
C ILE A 670 19.36 -33.82 1.36
N ILE A 671 20.02 -33.17 0.42
CA ILE A 671 20.53 -33.82 -0.76
C ILE A 671 21.78 -34.59 -0.40
N ASP A 672 21.78 -35.82 -0.88
CA ASP A 672 22.90 -36.69 -1.23
C ASP A 672 23.87 -37.18 -0.16
N TYR A 673 23.58 -38.35 0.31
CA TYR A 673 24.62 -39.32 0.57
C TYR A 673 24.70 -40.26 -0.62
N ALA A 674 25.72 -40.09 -1.49
CA ALA A 674 26.00 -41.02 -2.60
C ALA A 674 26.68 -42.24 -2.03
N LYS A 675 26.02 -43.39 -2.01
CA LYS A 675 26.61 -44.69 -1.59
C LYS A 675 27.46 -45.31 -2.70
N ALA A 676 27.14 -44.98 -3.94
CA ALA A 676 27.86 -45.30 -5.15
C ALA A 676 27.51 -44.34 -6.30
N PRO A 677 28.29 -44.23 -7.38
CA PRO A 677 27.91 -43.44 -8.55
C PRO A 677 26.56 -43.90 -9.09
N GLY A 678 25.52 -43.02 -8.99
CA GLY A 678 24.15 -43.30 -9.44
C GLY A 678 23.13 -43.58 -8.35
N ASP A 679 23.57 -43.84 -7.09
CA ASP A 679 22.66 -44.02 -5.94
C ASP A 679 22.49 -42.72 -5.18
N GLN A 680 21.30 -42.13 -5.21
CA GLN A 680 20.95 -41.00 -4.36
C GLN A 680 20.14 -41.50 -3.14
N ILE A 681 20.68 -41.36 -1.94
CA ILE A 681 19.93 -41.60 -0.69
C ILE A 681 19.44 -40.23 -0.18
N LEU A 682 18.14 -40.07 -0.13
CA LEU A 682 17.49 -38.86 0.39
C LEU A 682 17.54 -38.89 1.91
N GLY A 683 18.32 -37.99 2.51
CA GLY A 683 18.33 -37.74 3.93
C GLY A 683 17.27 -36.71 4.36
N MET A 684 16.77 -36.82 5.57
CA MET A 684 15.92 -35.81 6.20
C MET A 684 16.67 -35.20 7.37
N ALA A 685 16.69 -33.84 7.44
CA ALA A 685 17.22 -33.17 8.62
C ALA A 685 16.24 -32.12 9.11
N VAL A 686 16.35 -31.82 10.40
CA VAL A 686 15.61 -30.73 11.03
C VAL A 686 16.13 -29.42 10.42
N SER A 687 15.22 -28.65 9.80
CA SER A 687 15.56 -27.41 9.09
C SER A 687 15.50 -26.17 9.97
N ASN A 688 14.75 -26.21 11.08
CA ASN A 688 14.59 -25.10 12.02
C ASN A 688 14.70 -25.56 13.47
N LEU A 689 15.24 -24.69 14.32
CA LEU A 689 15.25 -24.94 15.76
C LEU A 689 13.87 -24.60 16.35
N GLN A 690 13.23 -25.62 16.90
CA GLN A 690 11.92 -25.48 17.56
C GLN A 690 12.01 -24.53 18.76
N ASN A 691 10.97 -23.70 18.95
CA ASN A 691 10.79 -22.88 20.15
C ASN A 691 9.36 -22.96 20.67
N ASP A 692 9.13 -23.76 21.72
CA ASP A 692 7.84 -23.95 22.37
C ASP A 692 7.41 -22.72 23.20
N GLY A 693 8.36 -21.84 23.55
CA GLY A 693 8.15 -20.64 24.33
C GLY A 693 7.57 -19.45 23.54
N LEU A 694 7.42 -19.59 22.22
CA LEU A 694 6.89 -18.51 21.40
C LEU A 694 5.48 -18.10 21.85
N LYS A 695 5.29 -16.79 21.98
CA LYS A 695 4.05 -16.14 22.41
C LYS A 695 3.74 -14.91 21.55
N TRP A 696 2.62 -14.29 21.82
CA TRP A 696 2.13 -13.11 21.15
C TRP A 696 3.03 -11.88 21.33
N GLU A 697 3.26 -11.09 20.27
CA GLU A 697 3.66 -9.69 20.42
C GLU A 697 2.50 -8.91 21.03
N ARG A 698 2.78 -7.98 21.94
CA ARG A 698 1.75 -7.17 22.61
C ARG A 698 2.04 -5.69 22.44
N THR A 699 1.10 -4.98 21.84
CA THR A 699 1.16 -3.54 21.63
C THR A 699 0.20 -2.84 22.58
N SER A 700 0.72 -2.04 23.49
CA SER A 700 -0.05 -1.10 24.31
C SER A 700 -0.05 0.29 23.67
N SER A 701 -1.19 0.95 23.66
CA SER A 701 -1.35 2.27 23.05
C SER A 701 -2.17 3.20 23.92
N TRP A 702 -1.70 4.44 24.07
CA TRP A 702 -2.43 5.57 24.61
C TRP A 702 -2.72 6.56 23.50
N ASN A 703 -3.90 7.18 23.55
CA ASN A 703 -4.31 8.23 22.65
C ASN A 703 -5.08 9.32 23.41
N VAL A 704 -4.71 10.58 23.18
CA VAL A 704 -5.49 11.75 23.60
C VAL A 704 -5.90 12.47 22.34
N GLY A 705 -7.20 12.69 22.15
CA GLY A 705 -7.76 13.34 20.99
C GLY A 705 -8.63 14.54 21.35
N PHE A 706 -8.62 15.51 20.46
CA PHE A 706 -9.47 16.70 20.53
C PHE A 706 -10.16 16.88 19.18
N ASP A 707 -11.50 16.80 19.17
CA ASP A 707 -12.33 17.04 17.99
C ASP A 707 -13.07 18.37 18.15
N PHE A 708 -13.11 19.17 17.08
CA PHE A 708 -13.78 20.45 17.09
C PHE A 708 -14.51 20.74 15.78
N ALA A 709 -15.58 21.52 15.88
CA ALA A 709 -16.27 22.11 14.75
C ALA A 709 -16.80 23.50 15.11
N PHE A 710 -16.59 24.47 14.23
CA PHE A 710 -16.91 25.87 14.41
C PHE A 710 -17.70 26.44 13.24
N PHE A 711 -18.44 27.56 13.51
CA PHE A 711 -19.12 28.36 12.49
C PHE A 711 -20.11 27.55 11.64
N ASN A 712 -21.06 26.87 12.28
CA ASN A 712 -21.98 25.92 11.63
C ASN A 712 -21.22 24.80 10.86
N SER A 713 -20.18 24.26 11.52
CA SER A 713 -19.30 23.21 10.98
C SER A 713 -18.58 23.61 9.68
N ARG A 714 -18.40 24.92 9.43
CA ARG A 714 -17.58 25.39 8.31
C ARG A 714 -16.10 25.09 8.51
N LEU A 715 -15.64 25.10 9.74
CA LEU A 715 -14.30 24.68 10.11
C LEU A 715 -14.41 23.50 11.07
N SER A 716 -13.88 22.38 10.71
CA SER A 716 -13.84 21.18 11.58
C SER A 716 -12.47 20.54 11.53
N GLY A 717 -12.12 19.83 12.60
CA GLY A 717 -10.84 19.16 12.64
C GLY A 717 -10.69 18.26 13.84
N SER A 718 -9.53 17.59 13.87
CA SER A 718 -9.10 16.78 15.01
C SER A 718 -7.59 16.90 15.22
N VAL A 719 -7.19 16.79 16.47
CA VAL A 719 -5.80 16.68 16.90
C VAL A 719 -5.70 15.45 17.76
N ASP A 720 -4.82 14.52 17.41
CA ASP A 720 -4.54 13.31 18.17
C ASP A 720 -3.07 13.25 18.56
N VAL A 721 -2.78 12.95 19.83
CA VAL A 721 -1.45 12.69 20.37
C VAL A 721 -1.44 11.26 20.87
N TYR A 722 -0.46 10.49 20.43
CA TYR A 722 -0.43 9.07 20.75
C TYR A 722 0.96 8.55 21.11
N GLN A 723 0.96 7.44 21.85
CA GLN A 723 2.13 6.62 22.09
C GLN A 723 1.74 5.15 22.02
N LYS A 724 2.49 4.39 21.22
CA LYS A 724 2.38 2.92 21.10
C LYS A 724 3.69 2.29 21.55
N LYS A 725 3.62 1.16 22.27
CA LYS A 725 4.78 0.36 22.62
C LYS A 725 4.45 -1.11 22.39
N THR A 726 5.21 -1.73 21.47
CA THR A 726 5.17 -3.18 21.24
C THR A 726 6.29 -3.84 22.05
N ASN A 727 5.96 -4.85 22.81
CA ASN A 727 6.88 -5.68 23.57
C ASN A 727 6.82 -7.12 23.05
N ASP A 728 7.80 -7.92 23.44
CA ASP A 728 7.91 -9.33 23.06
C ASP A 728 7.95 -9.49 21.51
N LEU A 729 8.73 -8.62 20.81
CA LEU A 729 8.85 -8.69 19.37
C LEU A 729 9.29 -10.08 18.90
N LEU A 730 8.65 -10.59 17.87
CA LEU A 730 9.02 -11.86 17.24
C LEU A 730 10.19 -11.62 16.27
N ILE A 731 11.39 -11.96 16.70
CA ILE A 731 12.63 -11.70 15.96
C ILE A 731 13.32 -13.05 15.65
N SER A 732 13.80 -13.20 14.41
CA SER A 732 14.71 -14.27 14.03
C SER A 732 16.13 -13.89 14.42
N ARG A 733 16.73 -14.67 15.29
CA ARG A 733 18.12 -14.50 15.73
C ARG A 733 19.03 -15.51 15.05
N SER A 734 20.04 -15.01 14.38
CA SER A 734 21.08 -15.87 13.78
C SER A 734 21.84 -16.64 14.85
N LEU A 735 22.15 -17.88 14.56
CA LEU A 735 22.87 -18.79 15.45
C LEU A 735 24.26 -19.08 14.87
N PRO A 736 25.25 -19.41 15.73
CA PRO A 736 26.55 -19.90 15.25
C PRO A 736 26.37 -21.19 14.44
N ALA A 737 27.17 -21.36 13.38
CA ALA A 737 27.12 -22.56 12.52
C ALA A 737 27.30 -23.87 13.32
N SER A 738 28.02 -23.84 14.43
CA SER A 738 28.19 -24.98 15.34
C SER A 738 26.88 -25.48 15.98
N SER A 739 25.79 -24.67 15.95
CA SER A 739 24.47 -25.13 16.43
C SER A 739 23.77 -26.06 15.45
N GLY A 740 24.21 -26.14 14.19
CA GLY A 740 23.54 -26.86 13.12
C GLY A 740 22.32 -26.11 12.53
N PHE A 741 21.98 -24.91 13.03
CA PHE A 741 20.84 -24.12 12.58
C PHE A 741 21.27 -22.70 12.21
N ALA A 742 20.66 -22.14 11.17
CA ALA A 742 20.93 -20.77 10.73
C ALA A 742 20.36 -19.73 11.70
N SER A 743 19.17 -19.96 12.24
CA SER A 743 18.48 -19.03 13.13
C SER A 743 17.44 -19.71 14.04
N VAL A 744 16.98 -18.96 15.05
CA VAL A 744 15.86 -19.32 15.91
C VAL A 744 14.92 -18.14 16.07
N MET A 745 13.61 -18.39 16.04
CA MET A 745 12.59 -17.37 16.32
C MET A 745 12.42 -17.21 17.84
N LEU A 746 12.46 -15.96 18.32
CA LEU A 746 12.36 -15.61 19.74
C LEU A 746 11.40 -14.43 19.94
N ASN A 747 10.77 -14.37 21.13
CA ASN A 747 10.11 -13.16 21.61
C ASN A 747 11.13 -12.28 22.33
N GLN A 748 11.63 -11.23 21.67
CA GLN A 748 12.70 -10.43 22.24
C GLN A 748 12.60 -8.98 21.75
N GLY A 749 12.83 -8.04 22.67
CA GLY A 749 12.90 -6.64 22.34
C GLY A 749 11.57 -5.88 22.37
N SER A 750 11.66 -4.60 22.07
CA SER A 750 10.50 -3.69 22.00
C SER A 750 10.68 -2.61 20.94
N LEU A 751 9.55 -2.07 20.48
CA LEU A 751 9.48 -0.95 19.54
C LEU A 751 8.52 0.10 20.09
N LYS A 752 8.88 1.37 20.04
CA LYS A 752 8.07 2.48 20.53
C LYS A 752 7.81 3.48 19.41
N ASN A 753 6.54 3.82 19.21
CA ASN A 753 6.10 4.91 18.32
C ASN A 753 5.42 5.99 19.15
N LYS A 754 5.69 7.24 18.84
CA LYS A 754 4.98 8.41 19.38
C LYS A 754 4.77 9.44 18.28
N GLY A 755 3.63 10.11 18.31
CA GLY A 755 3.34 11.06 17.26
C GLY A 755 2.19 11.99 17.55
N VAL A 756 2.00 12.92 16.63
CA VAL A 756 0.91 13.90 16.60
C VAL A 756 0.28 13.87 15.22
N GLU A 757 -1.03 13.85 15.17
CA GLU A 757 -1.82 13.92 13.95
C GLU A 757 -2.76 15.13 14.02
N ILE A 758 -2.84 15.88 12.94
CA ILE A 758 -3.73 17.02 12.79
C ILE A 758 -4.52 16.87 11.49
N SER A 759 -5.82 17.01 11.56
CA SER A 759 -6.71 17.05 10.39
C SER A 759 -7.58 18.31 10.48
N LEU A 760 -7.68 19.02 9.37
CA LEU A 760 -8.51 20.23 9.24
C LEU A 760 -9.35 20.13 7.96
N ASN A 761 -10.63 20.48 8.05
CA ASN A 761 -11.52 20.63 6.91
C ASN A 761 -12.26 21.96 7.04
N GLY A 762 -12.34 22.68 5.93
CA GLY A 762 -12.96 24.00 5.90
C GLY A 762 -13.79 24.22 4.64
N ASP A 763 -15.02 24.72 4.80
CA ASP A 763 -15.87 25.23 3.73
C ASP A 763 -15.71 26.74 3.67
N ILE A 764 -14.87 27.22 2.79
CA ILE A 764 -14.59 28.66 2.59
C ILE A 764 -15.82 29.35 2.01
N LEU A 765 -16.39 28.74 0.98
CA LEU A 765 -17.64 29.16 0.36
C LEU A 765 -18.62 27.98 0.39
N ARG A 766 -19.84 28.22 0.83
CA ARG A 766 -20.91 27.22 0.86
C ARG A 766 -22.09 27.75 0.06
N ASN A 767 -22.16 27.35 -1.21
CA ASN A 767 -23.18 27.72 -2.20
C ASN A 767 -23.45 29.23 -2.29
N LEU A 768 -22.43 30.07 -2.24
CA LEU A 768 -22.55 31.52 -2.39
C LEU A 768 -22.67 31.89 -3.87
N ASN A 769 -23.86 32.28 -4.34
CA ASN A 769 -24.16 32.53 -5.77
C ASN A 769 -23.77 31.35 -6.69
N GLY A 770 -24.02 30.12 -6.22
CA GLY A 770 -23.67 28.88 -6.91
C GLY A 770 -22.20 28.46 -6.77
N TRP A 771 -21.36 29.21 -6.02
CA TRP A 771 -19.99 28.88 -5.72
C TRP A 771 -19.86 28.09 -4.42
N SER A 772 -19.14 27.00 -4.45
CA SER A 772 -18.71 26.25 -3.28
C SER A 772 -17.21 26.04 -3.33
N TRP A 773 -16.53 26.26 -2.20
CA TRP A 773 -15.10 26.05 -2.09
C TRP A 773 -14.78 25.37 -0.77
N SER A 774 -14.24 24.15 -0.83
CA SER A 774 -13.80 23.39 0.33
C SER A 774 -12.29 23.13 0.27
N LEU A 775 -11.69 23.12 1.44
CA LEU A 775 -10.30 22.78 1.69
C LEU A 775 -10.22 21.69 2.74
N GLY A 776 -9.36 20.71 2.51
CA GLY A 776 -9.03 19.70 3.50
C GLY A 776 -7.52 19.54 3.60
N GLY A 777 -7.01 19.35 4.80
CA GLY A 777 -5.59 19.12 5.03
C GLY A 777 -5.35 18.23 6.22
N ASN A 778 -4.27 17.47 6.15
CA ASN A 778 -3.81 16.65 7.25
C ASN A 778 -2.28 16.60 7.30
N ILE A 779 -1.75 16.45 8.50
CA ILE A 779 -0.33 16.25 8.73
C ILE A 779 -0.14 15.26 9.89
N GLY A 780 0.82 14.37 9.74
CA GLY A 780 1.15 13.36 10.74
C GLY A 780 2.65 13.30 11.01
N PHE A 781 3.02 13.46 12.27
CA PHE A 781 4.38 13.29 12.76
C PHE A 781 4.47 11.95 13.49
N ASN A 782 5.46 11.13 13.18
CA ASN A 782 5.71 9.87 13.88
C ASN A 782 7.21 9.67 14.12
N LYS A 783 7.58 9.36 15.36
CA LYS A 783 8.94 8.95 15.71
C LYS A 783 8.92 7.53 16.24
N SER A 784 9.60 6.65 15.51
CA SER A 784 9.82 5.25 15.88
C SER A 784 11.17 5.10 16.57
N LYS A 785 11.23 4.29 17.64
CA LYS A 785 12.44 4.03 18.40
C LYS A 785 12.51 2.58 18.83
N ILE A 786 13.60 1.91 18.49
CA ILE A 786 13.88 0.55 18.94
C ILE A 786 14.22 0.59 20.44
N GLY A 787 13.57 -0.27 21.23
CA GLY A 787 13.93 -0.48 22.62
C GLY A 787 15.08 -1.47 22.78
N ASP A 788 15.22 -2.03 23.98
CA ASP A 788 16.22 -3.09 24.19
C ASP A 788 15.83 -4.33 23.37
N LEU A 789 16.75 -4.80 22.53
CA LEU A 789 16.58 -5.98 21.69
C LEU A 789 17.12 -7.25 22.37
N GLY A 790 17.70 -7.13 23.57
CA GLY A 790 18.27 -8.26 24.32
C GLY A 790 19.51 -8.90 23.68
N PHE A 791 20.10 -8.27 22.66
CA PHE A 791 21.40 -8.67 22.11
C PHE A 791 22.52 -8.25 23.05
N ALA A 792 23.61 -9.02 23.05
CA ALA A 792 24.84 -8.58 23.70
C ALA A 792 25.34 -7.29 23.06
N PRO A 793 25.95 -6.39 23.81
CA PRO A 793 26.61 -5.23 23.23
C PRO A 793 27.67 -5.63 22.20
N THR A 794 27.67 -5.00 21.06
CA THR A 794 28.56 -5.31 19.92
C THR A 794 28.98 -4.01 19.27
N ASP A 795 30.13 -3.99 18.65
CA ASP A 795 30.60 -2.87 17.84
C ASP A 795 30.09 -3.05 16.40
N PHE A 796 29.50 -1.97 15.87
CA PHE A 796 29.13 -1.87 14.45
C PHE A 796 29.82 -0.65 13.86
N GLY A 797 30.94 -0.87 13.19
CA GLY A 797 31.74 0.21 12.67
C GLY A 797 32.22 1.18 13.77
N THR A 798 31.91 2.44 13.57
CA THR A 798 32.21 3.52 14.54
C THR A 798 31.36 3.47 15.81
N LEU A 799 30.22 2.76 15.77
CA LEU A 799 29.31 2.66 16.91
C LEU A 799 29.80 1.58 17.88
N LYS A 800 30.22 2.01 19.08
CA LYS A 800 30.81 1.10 20.07
C LYS A 800 29.82 0.70 21.13
N ASN A 801 29.87 -0.58 21.53
CA ASN A 801 29.11 -1.12 22.66
C ASN A 801 27.59 -0.93 22.53
N VAL A 802 27.05 -1.07 21.29
CA VAL A 802 25.60 -0.94 21.02
C VAL A 802 24.92 -2.29 20.96
N ARG A 803 23.62 -2.34 21.30
CA ARG A 803 22.80 -3.55 21.23
C ARG A 803 21.96 -3.51 19.96
N GLY A 804 22.17 -4.44 19.07
CA GLY A 804 21.44 -4.46 17.80
C GLY A 804 21.88 -5.59 16.88
N TYR A 805 21.46 -5.47 15.63
CA TYR A 805 21.83 -6.38 14.56
C TYR A 805 21.85 -5.66 13.22
N GLN A 806 22.61 -6.19 12.29
CA GLN A 806 22.60 -5.77 10.89
C GLN A 806 21.43 -6.44 10.17
N GLY A 807 20.83 -5.73 9.23
CA GLY A 807 19.80 -6.28 8.34
C GLY A 807 20.33 -7.36 7.42
N THR A 808 19.52 -7.80 6.49
CA THR A 808 19.93 -8.76 5.45
C THR A 808 20.70 -8.05 4.34
N SER A 809 21.52 -8.80 3.60
CA SER A 809 22.18 -8.30 2.40
C SER A 809 21.16 -7.84 1.36
N ILE A 810 21.40 -6.69 0.73
CA ILE A 810 20.60 -6.16 -0.37
C ILE A 810 21.13 -6.59 -1.76
N GLY A 811 21.78 -7.73 -1.81
CA GLY A 811 22.39 -8.33 -2.99
C GLY A 811 23.91 -8.30 -2.98
N ASP A 812 24.49 -8.99 -3.94
CA ASP A 812 25.94 -9.24 -3.99
C ASP A 812 26.79 -7.99 -4.24
N HIS A 813 26.14 -6.92 -4.73
CA HIS A 813 26.84 -5.67 -5.07
C HIS A 813 26.94 -4.67 -3.93
N PHE A 814 26.23 -4.85 -2.81
CA PHE A 814 26.21 -3.85 -1.74
C PHE A 814 26.38 -4.44 -0.34
N GLY A 815 26.12 -5.74 -0.17
CA GLY A 815 26.12 -6.35 1.14
C GLY A 815 25.00 -5.82 2.03
N ILE A 816 25.28 -5.65 3.33
CA ILE A 816 24.30 -5.21 4.33
C ILE A 816 24.27 -3.68 4.37
N ALA A 817 23.09 -3.10 4.14
CA ALA A 817 22.89 -1.65 4.08
C ALA A 817 22.11 -1.05 5.27
N ASN A 818 21.50 -1.88 6.12
CA ASN A 818 20.65 -1.44 7.21
C ASN A 818 21.15 -1.88 8.58
N LEU A 819 20.92 -1.01 9.57
CA LEU A 819 21.27 -1.27 10.96
C LEU A 819 20.04 -1.06 11.86
N PHE A 820 19.86 -1.99 12.80
CA PHE A 820 18.78 -1.98 13.79
C PHE A 820 19.41 -1.99 15.18
N ILE A 821 19.44 -0.85 15.85
CA ILE A 821 20.09 -0.69 17.15
C ILE A 821 19.17 -0.07 18.19
N ALA A 822 19.31 -0.50 19.44
CA ALA A 822 18.55 0.02 20.55
C ALA A 822 18.79 1.52 20.74
N GLY A 823 17.71 2.26 20.91
CA GLY A 823 17.75 3.72 21.09
C GLY A 823 17.58 4.52 19.81
N GLU A 824 17.63 3.89 18.61
CA GLU A 824 17.56 4.56 17.31
C GLU A 824 16.30 4.17 16.52
N ALA A 825 16.08 4.84 15.40
CA ALA A 825 15.01 4.53 14.46
C ALA A 825 15.28 3.19 13.75
N PRO A 826 14.24 2.43 13.34
CA PRO A 826 14.45 1.20 12.62
C PRO A 826 14.95 1.44 11.20
N GLY A 827 15.85 0.57 10.72
CA GLY A 827 16.27 0.51 9.32
C GLY A 827 17.25 1.59 8.88
N LEU A 828 18.03 2.19 9.80
CA LEU A 828 19.03 3.20 9.45
C LEU A 828 20.00 2.69 8.40
N PHE A 829 20.35 3.55 7.43
CA PHE A 829 21.35 3.21 6.42
C PHE A 829 22.74 3.21 7.04
N PHE A 830 23.54 2.19 6.66
CA PHE A 830 24.82 1.90 7.26
C PHE A 830 25.87 1.58 6.19
N GLY A 831 27.02 2.24 6.24
CA GLY A 831 28.08 2.09 5.24
C GLY A 831 29.22 3.09 5.44
N TYR A 832 29.94 3.38 4.37
CA TYR A 832 31.14 4.22 4.37
C TYR A 832 30.83 5.67 4.01
N LYS A 833 31.45 6.60 4.74
CA LYS A 833 31.48 8.02 4.35
C LYS A 833 32.54 8.24 3.28
N THR A 834 32.28 9.24 2.41
CA THR A 834 33.16 9.62 1.33
C THR A 834 33.46 11.13 1.34
N GLN A 835 34.63 11.50 0.80
CA GLN A 835 35.04 12.89 0.62
C GLN A 835 35.36 13.17 -0.85
N GLY A 836 34.48 12.71 -1.75
CA GLY A 836 34.62 12.91 -3.20
C GLY A 836 35.50 11.86 -3.87
N ILE A 837 36.42 12.30 -4.73
CA ILE A 837 37.30 11.48 -5.57
C ILE A 837 38.73 11.76 -5.16
N ILE A 838 39.56 10.71 -5.11
CA ILE A 838 41.00 10.82 -4.81
C ILE A 838 41.67 11.63 -5.93
N GLN A 839 42.29 12.72 -5.55
CA GLN A 839 43.09 13.54 -6.45
C GLN A 839 44.57 13.13 -6.40
N PRO A 840 45.40 13.42 -7.41
CA PRO A 840 46.84 13.12 -7.37
C PRO A 840 47.57 13.68 -6.15
N GLU A 841 47.21 14.89 -5.72
CA GLU A 841 47.73 15.55 -4.52
C GLU A 841 47.30 14.92 -3.20
N ASP A 842 46.22 14.12 -3.19
CA ASP A 842 45.81 13.36 -2.01
C ASP A 842 46.73 12.15 -1.75
N ILE A 843 47.56 11.77 -2.71
CA ILE A 843 48.42 10.59 -2.60
C ILE A 843 49.82 11.04 -2.13
N VAL A 844 50.14 10.74 -0.87
CA VAL A 844 51.43 11.03 -0.27
C VAL A 844 52.08 9.75 0.22
N ASP A 845 53.26 9.40 -0.29
CA ASP A 845 54.00 8.19 0.04
C ASP A 845 53.12 6.89 -0.09
N GLY A 846 52.28 6.84 -1.10
CA GLY A 846 51.41 5.70 -1.37
C GLY A 846 50.19 5.60 -0.41
N LYS A 847 49.93 6.60 0.39
CA LYS A 847 48.80 6.74 1.30
C LYS A 847 47.83 7.81 0.80
N VAL A 848 46.54 7.62 1.09
CA VAL A 848 45.52 8.60 0.73
C VAL A 848 45.21 9.53 1.86
N ALA A 849 45.37 10.83 1.62
CA ALA A 849 45.03 11.92 2.55
C ALA A 849 43.49 12.13 2.57
N TYR A 850 42.95 12.34 3.77
CA TYR A 850 41.55 12.71 3.98
C TYR A 850 41.43 13.71 5.12
N THR A 851 40.33 14.42 5.23
CA THR A 851 40.04 15.33 6.32
C THR A 851 39.30 14.58 7.43
N ALA A 852 39.92 14.49 8.62
CA ALA A 852 39.29 13.89 9.80
C ALA A 852 38.19 14.77 10.41
N ALA A 853 37.42 14.26 11.37
CA ALA A 853 36.30 14.96 11.99
C ALA A 853 36.75 16.25 12.74
N ASP A 854 37.98 16.30 13.22
CA ASP A 854 38.57 17.46 13.87
C ASP A 854 39.12 18.52 12.90
N GLY A 855 38.97 18.28 11.57
CA GLY A 855 39.49 19.14 10.52
C GLY A 855 40.97 18.93 10.18
N SER A 856 41.69 18.01 10.84
CA SER A 856 43.09 17.69 10.53
C SER A 856 43.22 16.78 9.32
N THR A 857 44.34 16.83 8.63
CA THR A 857 44.66 15.88 7.54
C THR A 857 45.23 14.61 8.15
N LYS A 858 44.61 13.47 7.83
CA LYS A 858 45.06 12.11 8.18
C LYS A 858 45.31 11.29 6.91
N TYR A 859 45.89 10.11 7.07
CA TYR A 859 46.28 9.27 5.95
C TYR A 859 45.92 7.81 6.23
N TYR A 860 45.40 7.08 5.21
CA TYR A 860 45.25 5.62 5.26
C TYR A 860 46.07 4.96 4.16
N SER A 861 46.57 3.76 4.45
CA SER A 861 47.45 3.00 3.57
C SER A 861 46.79 1.76 2.98
N SER A 862 45.58 1.46 3.43
CA SER A 862 44.79 0.29 2.93
C SER A 862 43.31 0.60 3.05
N SER A 863 42.52 0.06 2.11
CA SER A 863 41.07 0.22 2.11
C SER A 863 40.36 -0.96 1.46
N VAL A 864 39.30 -1.45 2.13
CA VAL A 864 38.37 -2.41 1.53
C VAL A 864 37.24 -1.68 0.78
N ALA A 865 37.07 -0.39 1.05
CA ALA A 865 36.00 0.43 0.48
C ALA A 865 36.38 1.09 -0.86
N ASN A 866 37.69 1.22 -1.17
CA ASN A 866 38.14 1.85 -2.42
C ASN A 866 39.56 1.39 -2.78
N ASP A 867 39.94 1.55 -4.05
CA ASP A 867 41.34 1.51 -4.46
C ASP A 867 42.01 2.85 -4.17
N LEU A 868 43.32 2.85 -3.91
CA LEU A 868 44.06 4.03 -3.41
C LEU A 868 44.57 4.97 -4.52
N GLY A 869 44.32 4.64 -5.78
CA GLY A 869 44.77 5.44 -6.93
C GLY A 869 43.89 6.67 -7.18
N ALA A 870 44.45 7.70 -7.79
CA ALA A 870 43.71 8.89 -8.22
C ALA A 870 42.54 8.49 -9.15
N GLY A 871 41.46 9.23 -9.09
CA GLY A 871 40.24 8.95 -9.83
C GLY A 871 39.31 7.91 -9.18
N ASN A 872 39.68 7.27 -8.06
CA ASN A 872 38.79 6.40 -7.31
C ASN A 872 37.99 7.18 -6.25
N ILE A 873 36.87 6.62 -5.76
CA ILE A 873 36.08 7.20 -4.68
C ILE A 873 36.95 7.29 -3.42
N LYS A 874 37.02 8.47 -2.80
CA LYS A 874 37.79 8.71 -1.56
C LYS A 874 36.95 8.36 -0.33
N ALA A 875 37.19 7.20 0.27
CA ALA A 875 36.56 6.81 1.54
C ALA A 875 37.26 7.52 2.72
N VAL A 876 36.60 7.56 3.88
CA VAL A 876 37.08 8.19 5.11
C VAL A 876 37.39 7.09 6.13
N ASP A 877 38.62 7.11 6.66
CA ASP A 877 39.00 6.35 7.84
C ASP A 877 38.42 7.04 9.08
N MET A 878 37.26 6.52 9.56
CA MET A 878 36.45 7.15 10.60
C MET A 878 37.03 6.93 12.02
N ASN A 879 37.78 5.87 12.21
CA ASN A 879 38.37 5.51 13.49
C ASN A 879 39.85 5.96 13.62
N GLU A 880 40.43 6.48 12.53
CA GLU A 880 41.79 7.06 12.43
C GLU A 880 42.89 6.02 12.68
N ASP A 881 42.69 4.75 12.37
CA ASP A 881 43.71 3.69 12.58
C ASP A 881 44.65 3.48 11.37
N GLY A 882 44.46 4.25 10.29
CA GLY A 882 45.28 4.22 9.08
C GLY A 882 44.85 3.16 8.06
N VAL A 883 43.68 2.54 8.27
CA VAL A 883 43.10 1.53 7.41
C VAL A 883 41.59 1.75 7.29
N VAL A 884 41.03 1.78 6.09
CA VAL A 884 39.58 1.82 5.90
C VAL A 884 39.02 0.39 5.84
N ASP A 885 38.34 -0.05 6.91
CA ASP A 885 37.79 -1.40 7.03
C ASP A 885 36.34 -1.37 7.58
N GLU A 886 35.85 -2.51 8.01
CA GLU A 886 34.50 -2.63 8.56
C GLU A 886 34.25 -1.75 9.80
N LYS A 887 35.30 -1.31 10.50
CA LYS A 887 35.23 -0.45 11.68
C LYS A 887 34.94 1.01 11.35
N ASP A 888 35.08 1.40 10.08
CA ASP A 888 34.81 2.76 9.59
C ASP A 888 33.38 2.98 9.12
N LYS A 889 32.60 1.91 9.02
CA LYS A 889 31.17 2.03 8.69
C LYS A 889 30.45 2.82 9.77
N THR A 890 29.53 3.67 9.35
CA THR A 890 28.74 4.50 10.26
C THR A 890 27.29 4.64 9.75
N ILE A 891 26.42 5.27 10.53
CA ILE A 891 25.07 5.62 10.08
C ILE A 891 25.19 6.72 9.01
N LEU A 892 24.61 6.44 7.85
CA LEU A 892 24.63 7.32 6.68
C LEU A 892 23.32 8.09 6.52
N GLY A 893 22.20 7.53 6.96
CA GLY A 893 20.91 8.16 6.77
C GLY A 893 19.75 7.43 7.45
N ASN A 894 18.56 8.05 7.39
CA ASN A 894 17.33 7.59 8.02
C ASN A 894 16.20 7.46 6.98
N PRO A 895 15.63 6.26 6.75
CA PRO A 895 14.54 6.07 5.81
C PRO A 895 13.16 6.53 6.36
N ASN A 896 13.06 6.84 7.66
CA ASN A 896 11.80 7.21 8.29
C ASN A 896 11.54 8.70 8.11
N PRO A 897 10.33 9.09 7.65
CA PRO A 897 10.00 10.50 7.45
C PRO A 897 9.82 11.25 8.78
N ASP A 898 10.13 12.54 8.76
CA ASP A 898 9.82 13.46 9.85
C ASP A 898 8.31 13.70 9.94
N PHE A 899 7.66 13.88 8.79
CA PHE A 899 6.20 13.99 8.70
C PHE A 899 5.68 13.59 7.32
N THR A 900 4.41 13.18 7.32
CA THR A 900 3.61 12.94 6.11
C THR A 900 2.48 13.96 6.08
N TYR A 901 2.08 14.42 4.88
CA TYR A 901 1.03 15.43 4.75
C TYR A 901 0.18 15.20 3.52
N GLY A 902 -1.04 15.70 3.60
CA GLY A 902 -1.97 15.72 2.50
C GLY A 902 -2.80 17.01 2.51
N PHE A 903 -3.13 17.48 1.33
CA PHE A 903 -3.94 18.65 1.12
C PHE A 903 -4.85 18.44 -0.07
N GLN A 904 -6.12 18.83 0.07
CA GLN A 904 -7.10 18.73 -1.02
C GLN A 904 -7.93 20.00 -1.09
N THR A 905 -8.27 20.39 -2.31
CA THR A 905 -9.15 21.52 -2.57
C THR A 905 -10.19 21.16 -3.62
N ARG A 906 -11.40 21.65 -3.44
CA ARG A 906 -12.49 21.52 -4.41
C ARG A 906 -13.20 22.83 -4.55
N ILE A 907 -13.25 23.33 -5.76
CA ILE A 907 -14.01 24.53 -6.13
C ILE A 907 -15.11 24.06 -7.10
N ALA A 908 -16.33 24.41 -6.80
CA ALA A 908 -17.47 24.13 -7.68
C ALA A 908 -18.25 25.39 -7.96
N TRP A 909 -18.72 25.55 -9.18
CA TRP A 909 -19.63 26.59 -9.61
C TRP A 909 -20.72 25.96 -10.46
N LYS A 910 -21.93 25.93 -9.92
CA LYS A 910 -23.05 25.19 -10.51
C LYS A 910 -22.64 23.74 -10.82
N ASP A 911 -22.68 23.33 -12.06
CA ASP A 911 -22.36 22.00 -12.54
C ASP A 911 -20.87 21.75 -12.83
N LEU A 912 -20.06 22.82 -12.82
CA LEU A 912 -18.62 22.71 -13.03
C LEU A 912 -17.90 22.56 -11.69
N SER A 913 -17.03 21.57 -11.56
CA SER A 913 -16.17 21.45 -10.39
C SER A 913 -14.73 21.14 -10.79
N VAL A 914 -13.79 21.73 -10.04
CA VAL A 914 -12.37 21.48 -10.13
C VAL A 914 -11.90 21.00 -8.76
N SER A 915 -11.21 19.88 -8.73
CA SER A 915 -10.59 19.34 -7.50
C SER A 915 -9.12 19.05 -7.75
N ALA A 916 -8.30 19.30 -6.74
CA ALA A 916 -6.90 18.91 -6.71
C ALA A 916 -6.58 18.27 -5.35
N SER A 917 -5.81 17.19 -5.38
CA SER A 917 -5.35 16.49 -4.20
C SER A 917 -3.82 16.44 -4.24
N PHE A 918 -3.19 16.75 -3.11
CA PHE A 918 -1.75 16.73 -2.95
C PHE A 918 -1.40 15.82 -1.80
N ASN A 919 -0.33 15.07 -1.96
CA ASN A 919 0.24 14.29 -0.86
C ASN A 919 1.75 14.32 -0.92
N GLY A 920 2.38 14.22 0.24
CA GLY A 920 3.81 14.26 0.33
C GLY A 920 4.35 13.66 1.60
N VAL A 921 5.66 13.46 1.55
CA VAL A 921 6.49 12.98 2.66
C VAL A 921 7.69 13.91 2.75
N HIS A 922 8.17 14.18 3.95
CA HIS A 922 9.33 15.04 4.16
C HIS A 922 10.30 14.44 5.16
N GLY A 923 11.59 14.61 4.90
CA GLY A 923 12.69 14.29 5.80
C GLY A 923 13.15 12.83 5.78
N ASN A 924 12.55 11.97 4.96
CA ASN A 924 13.07 10.63 4.73
C ASN A 924 14.21 10.63 3.71
N GLN A 925 15.08 9.65 3.81
CA GLN A 925 16.14 9.41 2.85
C GLN A 925 15.94 8.08 2.15
N ILE A 926 16.49 7.94 0.95
CA ILE A 926 16.40 6.74 0.11
C ILE A 926 17.81 6.31 -0.28
N LEU A 927 18.10 5.03 -0.16
CA LEU A 927 19.30 4.43 -0.72
C LEU A 927 19.02 4.12 -2.20
N ASN A 928 19.59 4.92 -3.10
CA ASN A 928 19.48 4.74 -4.54
C ASN A 928 20.62 3.85 -5.08
N THR A 929 20.38 2.55 -5.09
CA THR A 929 21.39 1.58 -5.59
C THR A 929 21.56 1.64 -7.10
N ASN A 930 20.64 2.24 -7.85
CA ASN A 930 20.78 2.39 -9.31
C ASN A 930 21.96 3.28 -9.70
N ILE A 931 22.38 4.22 -8.81
CA ILE A 931 23.55 5.08 -9.04
C ILE A 931 24.77 4.28 -9.47
N ARG A 932 24.93 3.07 -8.96
CA ARG A 932 26.06 2.21 -9.32
C ARG A 932 26.11 1.91 -10.84
N TYR A 933 24.98 1.71 -11.48
CA TYR A 933 24.92 1.32 -12.89
C TYR A 933 25.22 2.46 -13.85
N TYR A 934 25.08 3.71 -13.41
CA TYR A 934 25.41 4.89 -14.21
C TYR A 934 26.49 5.76 -13.57
N THR A 935 27.21 5.27 -12.56
CA THR A 935 28.45 5.87 -12.04
C THR A 935 29.63 5.38 -12.89
N PRO A 936 30.52 6.28 -13.37
CA PRO A 936 31.72 5.90 -14.11
C PRO A 936 32.54 4.86 -13.33
N SER A 937 32.87 3.77 -13.98
CA SER A 937 33.68 2.70 -13.41
C SER A 937 34.07 1.70 -14.51
N ARG A 938 35.03 0.83 -14.22
CA ARG A 938 35.39 -0.25 -15.11
C ARG A 938 34.20 -1.17 -15.44
N GLN A 939 33.27 -1.38 -14.50
CA GLN A 939 32.12 -2.27 -14.65
C GLN A 939 30.87 -1.61 -15.25
N ALA A 940 30.76 -0.29 -15.23
CA ALA A 940 29.56 0.37 -15.75
C ALA A 940 29.47 0.23 -17.28
N GLY A 941 28.31 -0.24 -17.76
CA GLY A 941 28.04 -0.43 -19.19
C GLY A 941 27.67 0.87 -19.90
N ASN A 942 26.92 1.75 -19.24
CA ASN A 942 26.50 3.05 -19.78
C ASN A 942 26.51 4.11 -18.66
N LEU A 943 26.31 5.39 -19.01
CA LEU A 943 26.30 6.48 -18.05
C LEU A 943 25.18 7.49 -18.35
N THR A 944 24.87 8.32 -17.35
CA THR A 944 24.16 9.59 -17.60
C THR A 944 25.11 10.61 -18.21
N GLN A 945 24.56 11.55 -19.00
CA GLN A 945 25.33 12.68 -19.56
C GLN A 945 25.95 13.56 -18.45
N GLU A 946 25.28 13.67 -17.31
CA GLU A 946 25.80 14.39 -16.15
C GLU A 946 27.06 13.72 -15.61
N ALA A 947 27.01 12.40 -15.38
CA ALA A 947 28.17 11.64 -14.91
C ALA A 947 29.34 11.72 -15.89
N PHE A 948 29.08 11.65 -17.21
CA PHE A 948 30.12 11.77 -18.24
C PHE A 948 30.79 13.15 -18.27
N ARG A 949 30.02 14.24 -18.16
CA ARG A 949 30.58 15.60 -18.15
C ARG A 949 31.45 15.87 -16.90
N ASN A 950 31.14 15.18 -15.81
CA ASN A 950 31.82 15.38 -14.54
C ASN A 950 32.69 14.19 -14.15
N ILE A 951 33.06 13.36 -15.13
CA ILE A 951 33.98 12.23 -14.90
C ILE A 951 35.38 12.76 -14.56
N TRP A 952 36.05 12.08 -13.64
CA TRP A 952 37.42 12.39 -13.31
C TRP A 952 38.34 11.93 -14.46
N THR A 953 39.22 12.82 -14.92
CA THR A 953 40.34 12.55 -15.84
C THR A 953 41.56 13.33 -15.37
N GLU A 954 42.73 13.09 -15.98
CA GLU A 954 43.95 13.85 -15.67
C GLU A 954 43.85 15.35 -16.04
N GLU A 955 42.98 15.69 -17.02
CA GLU A 955 42.69 17.05 -17.40
C GLU A 955 41.50 17.66 -16.64
N ASN A 956 40.61 16.81 -16.09
CA ASN A 956 39.42 17.22 -15.35
C ASN A 956 39.41 16.56 -13.96
N HIS A 957 40.03 17.18 -12.98
CA HIS A 957 40.09 16.74 -11.59
C HIS A 957 38.73 16.85 -10.89
N SER A 958 37.71 16.24 -11.47
CA SER A 958 36.35 16.24 -10.89
C SER A 958 36.34 15.58 -9.50
N ASN A 959 35.60 16.17 -8.58
CA ASN A 959 35.34 15.60 -7.25
C ASN A 959 33.97 14.93 -7.15
N LEU A 960 33.20 14.89 -8.26
CA LEU A 960 31.83 14.37 -8.27
C LEU A 960 31.74 12.90 -8.69
N TYR A 961 32.41 12.52 -9.78
CA TYR A 961 32.35 11.17 -10.31
C TYR A 961 33.74 10.57 -10.52
N PRO A 962 33.90 9.27 -10.25
CA PRO A 962 35.19 8.61 -10.41
C PRO A 962 35.63 8.50 -11.87
N SER A 963 36.83 8.02 -12.11
CA SER A 963 37.35 7.80 -13.47
C SER A 963 36.63 6.62 -14.16
N ALA A 964 36.75 6.57 -15.49
CA ALA A 964 36.22 5.46 -16.29
C ALA A 964 36.86 4.11 -15.95
N THR A 965 38.08 4.13 -15.44
CA THR A 965 38.86 2.93 -15.04
C THR A 965 38.78 2.63 -13.55
N ALA A 966 38.06 3.44 -12.78
CA ALA A 966 37.90 3.24 -11.34
C ALA A 966 37.30 1.88 -11.01
N ASN A 967 37.82 1.23 -9.99
CA ASN A 967 37.28 -0.01 -9.46
C ASN A 967 36.35 0.31 -8.29
N VAL A 968 35.08 0.62 -8.62
CA VAL A 968 34.08 0.94 -7.59
C VAL A 968 33.72 -0.33 -6.83
N LYS A 969 33.99 -0.34 -5.52
CA LYS A 969 33.76 -1.50 -4.67
C LYS A 969 32.29 -1.76 -4.42
N ASN A 970 31.96 -3.00 -4.11
CA ASN A 970 30.60 -3.47 -3.82
C ASN A 970 30.24 -3.17 -2.35
N VAL A 971 30.13 -1.90 -2.02
CA VAL A 971 29.81 -1.41 -0.67
C VAL A 971 28.82 -0.25 -0.73
N VAL A 972 28.17 0.02 0.38
CA VAL A 972 27.26 1.17 0.51
C VAL A 972 28.07 2.41 0.84
N TYR A 973 27.96 3.43 -0.01
CA TYR A 973 28.54 4.77 0.24
C TYR A 973 27.44 5.78 0.58
N ASP A 974 27.78 6.81 1.34
CA ASP A 974 26.88 7.92 1.66
C ASP A 974 26.36 8.66 0.42
N ARG A 975 27.15 8.73 -0.64
CA ARG A 975 26.79 9.33 -1.93
C ARG A 975 25.62 8.61 -2.67
N TYR A 976 25.23 7.44 -2.20
CA TYR A 976 24.07 6.70 -2.71
C TYR A 976 22.79 7.01 -1.91
N ILE A 977 22.91 7.83 -0.86
CA ILE A 977 21.78 8.26 -0.04
C ILE A 977 21.26 9.60 -0.56
N GLU A 978 20.03 9.60 -0.98
CA GLU A 978 19.34 10.76 -1.56
C GLU A 978 18.20 11.23 -0.66
N ASP A 979 17.81 12.50 -0.79
CA ASP A 979 16.59 13.02 -0.16
C ASP A 979 15.36 12.36 -0.81
N GLY A 980 14.55 11.68 0.01
CA GLY A 980 13.32 11.02 -0.39
C GLY A 980 12.07 11.89 -0.26
N SER A 981 12.22 13.15 0.09
CA SER A 981 11.10 14.08 0.23
C SER A 981 10.41 14.33 -1.11
N TYR A 982 9.07 14.32 -1.11
CA TYR A 982 8.32 14.60 -2.32
C TYR A 982 6.97 15.28 -2.04
N LEU A 983 6.48 15.98 -3.04
CA LEU A 983 5.10 16.45 -3.16
C LEU A 983 4.52 15.94 -4.49
N ARG A 984 3.39 15.26 -4.43
CA ARG A 984 2.64 14.76 -5.59
C ARG A 984 1.29 15.42 -5.67
N CYS A 985 0.90 15.86 -6.86
CA CYS A 985 -0.48 16.22 -7.20
C CYS A 985 -1.15 15.02 -7.88
N SER A 986 -2.32 14.60 -7.40
CA SER A 986 -3.07 13.43 -7.89
C SER A 986 -4.51 13.80 -8.21
#